data_9b885ab049bae9f855d784ea93d06b9e
#
_entry.id   9b885ab049bae9f855d784ea93d06b9e
#
_cell.length_a   1.000
_cell.length_b   1.000
_cell.length_c   1.000
_cell.angle_alpha   90.00
_cell.angle_beta   90.00
_cell.angle_gamma   90.00
#
_symmetry.space_group_name_H-M   'P 1'
#
loop_
_entity.id
_entity.type
_entity.pdbx_description
1 polymer ?
#
loop_
_entity_poly.entity_id
_entity_poly.type
_entity_poly.pdbx_seq_one_letter_code
_entity_poly.pdbx_strand_id
1 'polypeptide(L)'
;MAKKVYTFGNGKAEGNAEMRNLLGGKGANLAEMNLLGMPVPPGFTITTEVCTEYTQYGRDKVVEDIKAEVENAIAHVESLTGNKFDDPSNPLLVSVRSGARASMPGMMDTVLNLGMNDATVATMAEKSGNPRFAWDSYRRFVQMYGDVVLGMKPQSKEDIDPFEAIMDKVKEEKGIKFDNELDVDDLKELVKRFKAAVKEYTGKDFPESAWEQLWGGICAVFDSWMNERAIIYRRMNQIPEEWGTAVNVQAMVYGNMGDNSATGVAFSRDAATGENIFNGEYLINAQGEDVVAGVRTPQQITIEGSRRWAALQGISEEERRTKYPSLEESMPDCAAELIAIAKRLEAYYKDMQDMEFTIQDGKLWMLQTRNGKRTGAAMVKIAMDLLHDGTIDEKTALLRMEPQKLDELLHPVFDKSGLKRAKVVAKGLPASPGAATGQIVFQADDAEAWAEKKKKVVLVRIETSPEDLRGMAVAQGILTMRGGMTSHAAVVARGMGKCCVSGAGEIEVDYKEKTVKMGGKTYKEGDWISLNGSTGDVYDGQVPTTEPELDGDFGEVMNLAAKYTKTLVRTNADTPRDAKQARHFGAQGIGLCRTEHMFFEGDRIKAIREMILASDEEGRRAALAKLLPMQRGDFEGIFEAMDGFGVTVRLLDPPLHEFVPHQTATQKEMANEMGLTLEEVKAKVDSLEEFNPMLGHRGCRLGITYPEITEMQTRAIIEAALNVKAKGVKVFPEIMVPLVGTLKELQHQANIINKTAATVFDERGETVPYKVGTMIEVPRAALTANQIAEVADFFSFGTNDLTQMTFGYSRDDAPKFLKFYKEKGILKVDPFEVLDQKGVGQLVRMGVEKGRATKPELKVGICGEHGGEPSSVKFCAKLGMNYVSCSPFRVPIARVAAAQAAIED
;
A
#
# COMPACT_ATOMS: atom_id res chain seq x y z
N MET A 1 -15.28 24.12 -32.48
CA MET A 1 -15.32 22.99 -31.57
C MET A 1 -13.91 22.75 -31.02
N ALA A 2 -13.78 22.29 -29.80
CA ALA A 2 -12.46 21.96 -29.26
C ALA A 2 -11.86 20.77 -30.03
N LYS A 3 -10.56 20.80 -30.27
CA LYS A 3 -9.83 19.72 -30.95
C LYS A 3 -9.87 18.42 -30.15
N LYS A 4 -10.20 17.30 -30.77
CA LYS A 4 -10.40 16.01 -30.12
C LYS A 4 -9.35 14.95 -30.50
N VAL A 5 -8.61 15.17 -31.59
CA VAL A 5 -7.60 14.26 -32.13
C VAL A 5 -6.27 14.98 -32.32
N TYR A 6 -5.18 14.42 -31.77
CA TYR A 6 -3.85 15.00 -31.77
C TYR A 6 -2.85 14.04 -32.43
N THR A 7 -2.26 14.46 -33.55
CA THR A 7 -1.31 13.65 -34.35
C THR A 7 0.12 13.79 -33.85
N PHE A 8 0.93 12.76 -34.11
CA PHE A 8 2.38 12.74 -33.88
C PHE A 8 3.08 11.87 -34.92
N GLY A 9 4.34 12.19 -35.22
CA GLY A 9 5.20 11.41 -36.13
C GLY A 9 6.29 12.25 -36.74
N ASN A 10 7.38 11.60 -37.10
CA ASN A 10 8.53 12.21 -37.78
C ASN A 10 9.08 13.47 -37.10
N GLY A 11 9.29 13.42 -35.80
CA GLY A 11 9.82 14.54 -34.99
C GLY A 11 8.85 15.68 -34.72
N LYS A 12 7.58 15.54 -35.07
CA LYS A 12 6.53 16.54 -34.85
C LYS A 12 5.37 15.95 -34.06
N ALA A 13 4.75 16.77 -33.23
CA ALA A 13 3.56 16.41 -32.48
C ALA A 13 2.69 17.63 -32.20
N GLU A 14 1.38 17.45 -32.20
CA GLU A 14 0.40 18.48 -31.84
C GLU A 14 0.20 18.57 -30.31
N GLY A 15 0.61 17.55 -29.56
CA GLY A 15 0.60 17.50 -28.11
C GLY A 15 2.02 17.52 -27.51
N ASN A 16 2.09 17.52 -26.17
CA ASN A 16 3.33 17.46 -25.40
C ASN A 16 3.12 16.81 -24.03
N ALA A 17 4.19 16.66 -23.23
CA ALA A 17 4.15 16.02 -21.93
C ALA A 17 3.24 16.69 -20.89
N GLU A 18 3.02 18.00 -21.00
CA GLU A 18 2.16 18.76 -20.08
C GLU A 18 0.67 18.47 -20.27
N MET A 19 0.29 17.98 -21.46
CA MET A 19 -1.10 17.67 -21.82
C MET A 19 -1.59 16.31 -21.30
N ARG A 20 -1.02 15.82 -20.23
CA ARG A 20 -1.32 14.49 -19.65
C ARG A 20 -2.80 14.31 -19.28
N ASN A 21 -3.45 15.37 -18.83
CA ASN A 21 -4.88 15.32 -18.49
C ASN A 21 -5.77 15.09 -19.72
N LEU A 22 -5.36 15.59 -20.88
CA LEU A 22 -6.11 15.51 -22.13
C LEU A 22 -5.73 14.28 -22.97
N LEU A 23 -4.43 13.98 -23.07
CA LEU A 23 -3.90 12.91 -23.92
C LEU A 23 -3.66 11.59 -23.16
N GLY A 24 -3.86 11.57 -21.84
CA GLY A 24 -3.43 10.48 -20.99
C GLY A 24 -1.90 10.42 -20.86
N GLY A 25 -1.41 9.56 -19.98
CA GLY A 25 0.04 9.42 -19.78
C GLY A 25 0.77 8.90 -21.02
N LYS A 26 0.19 7.91 -21.69
CA LYS A 26 0.79 7.30 -22.91
C LYS A 26 0.82 8.27 -24.08
N GLY A 27 -0.30 8.91 -24.39
CA GLY A 27 -0.39 9.85 -25.51
C GLY A 27 0.51 11.06 -25.35
N ALA A 28 0.57 11.64 -24.16
CA ALA A 28 1.45 12.76 -23.86
C ALA A 28 2.95 12.39 -24.01
N ASN A 29 3.35 11.22 -23.54
CA ASN A 29 4.73 10.76 -23.68
C ASN A 29 5.11 10.35 -25.11
N LEU A 30 4.20 9.76 -25.88
CA LEU A 30 4.41 9.50 -27.32
C LEU A 30 4.64 10.80 -28.09
N ALA A 31 3.83 11.82 -27.83
CA ALA A 31 4.01 13.15 -28.40
C ALA A 31 5.37 13.74 -28.04
N GLU A 32 5.74 13.71 -26.76
CA GLU A 32 7.00 14.27 -26.26
C GLU A 32 8.24 13.54 -26.84
N MET A 33 8.23 12.21 -26.90
CA MET A 33 9.32 11.46 -27.53
C MET A 33 9.52 11.82 -29.00
N ASN A 34 8.42 12.08 -29.73
CA ASN A 34 8.49 12.60 -31.11
C ASN A 34 9.17 13.96 -31.16
N LEU A 35 8.76 14.91 -30.30
CA LEU A 35 9.37 16.25 -30.23
C LEU A 35 10.85 16.20 -29.87
N LEU A 36 11.27 15.21 -29.08
CA LEU A 36 12.67 14.96 -28.76
C LEU A 36 13.46 14.28 -29.88
N GLY A 37 12.82 13.99 -31.02
CA GLY A 37 13.43 13.36 -32.18
C GLY A 37 13.73 11.86 -32.01
N MET A 38 13.04 11.18 -31.12
CA MET A 38 13.19 9.73 -30.93
C MET A 38 12.39 8.96 -31.97
N PRO A 39 12.80 7.71 -32.30
CA PRO A 39 12.14 6.89 -33.31
C PRO A 39 10.81 6.33 -32.73
N VAL A 40 9.73 7.02 -32.96
CA VAL A 40 8.38 6.63 -32.52
C VAL A 40 7.51 6.38 -33.73
N PRO A 41 6.81 5.23 -33.83
CA PRO A 41 5.90 5.00 -34.94
C PRO A 41 4.81 6.08 -34.98
N PRO A 42 4.48 6.66 -36.14
CA PRO A 42 3.51 7.71 -36.24
C PRO A 42 2.10 7.25 -35.82
N GLY A 43 1.31 8.18 -35.32
CA GLY A 43 -0.03 7.89 -34.84
C GLY A 43 -0.79 9.15 -34.41
N PHE A 44 -1.84 8.92 -33.64
CA PHE A 44 -2.64 10.01 -33.05
C PHE A 44 -3.31 9.54 -31.74
N THR A 45 -3.68 10.52 -30.94
CA THR A 45 -4.39 10.32 -29.69
C THR A 45 -5.77 10.97 -29.74
N ILE A 46 -6.81 10.19 -29.42
CA ILE A 46 -8.16 10.68 -29.17
C ILE A 46 -8.25 11.00 -27.67
N THR A 47 -8.72 12.19 -27.34
CA THR A 47 -8.62 12.74 -25.98
C THR A 47 -9.47 12.02 -24.93
N THR A 48 -9.10 12.17 -23.66
CA THR A 48 -9.87 11.64 -22.52
C THR A 48 -11.28 12.21 -22.43
N GLU A 49 -11.49 13.44 -22.90
CA GLU A 49 -12.80 14.09 -22.94
C GLU A 49 -13.80 13.35 -23.85
N VAL A 50 -13.30 12.78 -24.95
CA VAL A 50 -14.14 11.96 -25.85
C VAL A 50 -14.64 10.69 -25.16
N CYS A 51 -13.88 10.10 -24.25
CA CYS A 51 -14.34 8.96 -23.44
C CYS A 51 -15.52 9.35 -22.54
N THR A 52 -15.46 10.53 -21.94
CA THR A 52 -16.56 11.08 -21.11
C THR A 52 -17.81 11.34 -21.96
N GLU A 53 -17.63 11.96 -23.14
CA GLU A 53 -18.71 12.16 -24.09
C GLU A 53 -19.31 10.82 -24.58
N TYR A 54 -18.49 9.81 -24.82
CA TYR A 54 -18.90 8.47 -25.22
C TYR A 54 -19.80 7.81 -24.16
N THR A 55 -19.44 7.92 -22.90
CA THR A 55 -20.26 7.43 -21.79
C THR A 55 -21.59 8.18 -21.66
N GLN A 56 -21.57 9.49 -21.94
CA GLN A 56 -22.74 10.36 -21.78
C GLN A 56 -23.71 10.32 -22.97
N TYR A 57 -23.20 10.32 -24.20
CA TYR A 57 -24.03 10.50 -25.42
C TYR A 57 -24.13 9.23 -26.26
N GLY A 58 -23.35 8.20 -25.96
CA GLY A 58 -23.33 6.93 -26.65
C GLY A 58 -22.44 6.88 -27.90
N ARG A 59 -22.25 5.64 -28.39
CA ARG A 59 -21.33 5.29 -29.45
C ARG A 59 -21.57 6.05 -30.75
N ASP A 60 -22.79 5.99 -31.30
CA ASP A 60 -23.08 6.49 -32.65
C ASP A 60 -22.86 7.99 -32.74
N LYS A 61 -23.26 8.73 -31.72
CA LYS A 61 -23.09 10.21 -31.67
C LYS A 61 -21.62 10.59 -31.64
N VAL A 62 -20.81 9.93 -30.79
CA VAL A 62 -19.41 10.27 -30.64
C VAL A 62 -18.60 9.88 -31.86
N VAL A 63 -18.87 8.71 -32.47
CA VAL A 63 -18.23 8.30 -33.73
C VAL A 63 -18.51 9.31 -34.83
N GLU A 64 -19.75 9.75 -35.00
CA GLU A 64 -20.11 10.81 -35.97
C GLU A 64 -19.35 12.11 -35.72
N ASP A 65 -19.25 12.54 -34.46
CA ASP A 65 -18.63 13.82 -34.07
C ASP A 65 -17.12 13.86 -34.30
N ILE A 66 -16.40 12.70 -34.21
CA ILE A 66 -14.94 12.66 -34.36
C ILE A 66 -14.49 12.05 -35.70
N LYS A 67 -15.40 11.56 -36.54
CA LYS A 67 -15.11 10.83 -37.76
C LYS A 67 -14.13 11.58 -38.68
N ALA A 68 -14.41 12.83 -38.98
CA ALA A 68 -13.59 13.65 -39.87
C ALA A 68 -12.17 13.87 -39.32
N GLU A 69 -12.02 14.10 -38.02
CA GLU A 69 -10.72 14.27 -37.40
C GLU A 69 -9.91 12.96 -37.42
N VAL A 70 -10.56 11.81 -37.21
CA VAL A 70 -9.91 10.48 -37.27
C VAL A 70 -9.49 10.14 -38.71
N GLU A 71 -10.33 10.40 -39.71
CA GLU A 71 -10.00 10.19 -41.13
C GLU A 71 -8.79 11.05 -41.54
N ASN A 72 -8.75 12.32 -41.13
CA ASN A 72 -7.61 13.20 -41.38
C ASN A 72 -6.34 12.73 -40.66
N ALA A 73 -6.46 12.22 -39.44
CA ALA A 73 -5.34 11.68 -38.69
C ALA A 73 -4.78 10.39 -39.32
N ILE A 74 -5.63 9.51 -39.83
CA ILE A 74 -5.19 8.33 -40.64
C ILE A 74 -4.45 8.77 -41.90
N ALA A 75 -4.98 9.75 -42.65
CA ALA A 75 -4.30 10.31 -43.82
C ALA A 75 -2.93 10.90 -43.45
N HIS A 76 -2.77 11.51 -42.29
CA HIS A 76 -1.47 11.97 -41.82
C HIS A 76 -0.51 10.80 -41.58
N VAL A 77 -0.94 9.73 -40.92
CA VAL A 77 -0.13 8.52 -40.70
C VAL A 77 0.26 7.87 -42.03
N GLU A 78 -0.67 7.76 -42.97
CA GLU A 78 -0.40 7.28 -44.36
C GLU A 78 0.70 8.10 -45.03
N SER A 79 0.67 9.43 -44.89
CA SER A 79 1.69 10.30 -45.51
C SER A 79 3.09 10.10 -44.95
N LEU A 80 3.19 9.70 -43.66
CA LEU A 80 4.47 9.45 -43.00
C LEU A 80 5.02 8.05 -43.19
N THR A 81 4.16 7.05 -43.36
CA THR A 81 4.55 5.64 -43.50
C THR A 81 4.71 5.23 -44.98
N GLY A 82 4.03 5.92 -45.89
CA GLY A 82 3.93 5.51 -47.29
C GLY A 82 2.93 4.37 -47.53
N ASN A 83 2.30 3.85 -46.49
CA ASN A 83 1.31 2.78 -46.58
C ASN A 83 -0.10 3.39 -46.58
N LYS A 84 -1.11 2.62 -47.03
CA LYS A 84 -2.49 3.09 -47.07
C LYS A 84 -3.42 2.20 -46.24
N PHE A 85 -4.28 2.85 -45.51
CA PHE A 85 -5.29 2.18 -44.70
C PHE A 85 -6.41 1.65 -45.57
N ASP A 86 -6.83 0.40 -45.35
CA ASP A 86 -7.83 -0.30 -46.17
C ASP A 86 -7.42 -0.56 -47.63
N ASP A 87 -6.12 -0.56 -47.93
CA ASP A 87 -5.58 -0.88 -49.22
C ASP A 87 -4.84 -2.24 -49.19
N PRO A 88 -5.39 -3.31 -49.82
CA PRO A 88 -4.78 -4.62 -49.78
C PRO A 88 -3.39 -4.71 -50.44
N SER A 89 -3.08 -3.79 -51.37
CA SER A 89 -1.80 -3.80 -52.12
C SER A 89 -0.65 -3.19 -51.33
N ASN A 90 -0.94 -2.28 -50.38
CA ASN A 90 0.06 -1.61 -49.56
C ASN A 90 -0.50 -1.26 -48.18
N PRO A 91 -0.90 -2.21 -47.34
CA PRO A 91 -1.69 -1.99 -46.19
C PRO A 91 -0.96 -1.22 -45.08
N LEU A 92 -1.62 -0.22 -44.54
CA LEU A 92 -1.28 0.35 -43.22
C LEU A 92 -2.04 -0.43 -42.15
N LEU A 93 -1.31 -0.97 -41.20
CA LEU A 93 -1.86 -1.63 -40.03
C LEU A 93 -1.61 -0.75 -38.79
N VAL A 94 -2.58 -0.71 -37.89
CA VAL A 94 -2.50 0.11 -36.70
C VAL A 94 -2.84 -0.68 -35.44
N SER A 95 -2.34 -0.20 -34.31
CA SER A 95 -2.75 -0.63 -32.97
C SER A 95 -3.69 0.41 -32.36
N VAL A 96 -4.61 -0.04 -31.53
CA VAL A 96 -5.48 0.82 -30.72
C VAL A 96 -5.26 0.47 -29.25
N ARG A 97 -4.81 1.45 -28.46
CA ARG A 97 -4.40 1.27 -27.06
C ARG A 97 -5.04 2.31 -26.18
N SER A 98 -5.40 1.92 -24.97
CA SER A 98 -5.82 2.86 -23.92
C SER A 98 -4.68 3.74 -23.42
N GLY A 99 -5.03 4.91 -22.89
CA GLY A 99 -4.08 5.85 -22.27
C GLY A 99 -4.74 6.69 -21.20
N ALA A 100 -4.92 6.14 -20.00
CA ALA A 100 -5.46 6.91 -18.87
C ALA A 100 -4.44 7.91 -18.30
N ARG A 101 -4.92 8.90 -17.55
CA ARG A 101 -4.07 9.88 -16.84
C ARG A 101 -3.18 9.21 -15.79
N ALA A 102 -3.72 8.20 -15.11
CA ALA A 102 -2.97 7.32 -14.20
C ALA A 102 -2.66 5.98 -14.86
N SER A 103 -1.53 5.38 -14.52
CA SER A 103 -1.16 4.06 -15.02
C SER A 103 -2.09 2.99 -14.44
N MET A 104 -2.74 2.22 -15.31
CA MET A 104 -3.66 1.12 -14.95
C MET A 104 -3.27 -0.16 -15.70
N PRO A 105 -2.15 -0.82 -15.34
CA PRO A 105 -1.61 -1.95 -16.09
C PRO A 105 -2.61 -3.12 -16.17
N GLY A 106 -2.88 -3.61 -17.38
CA GLY A 106 -3.76 -4.77 -17.60
C GLY A 106 -5.25 -4.54 -17.34
N MET A 107 -5.67 -3.31 -16.99
CA MET A 107 -7.07 -3.04 -16.65
C MET A 107 -7.94 -2.72 -17.85
N MET A 108 -7.35 -2.17 -18.91
CA MET A 108 -8.05 -1.75 -20.12
C MET A 108 -7.54 -2.52 -21.34
N ASP A 109 -8.35 -2.53 -22.38
CA ASP A 109 -8.12 -3.36 -23.56
C ASP A 109 -7.17 -2.70 -24.56
N THR A 110 -6.55 -3.54 -25.39
CA THR A 110 -5.66 -3.19 -26.50
C THR A 110 -6.04 -4.06 -27.70
N VAL A 111 -6.01 -3.52 -28.89
CA VAL A 111 -6.19 -4.27 -30.13
C VAL A 111 -5.03 -3.97 -31.07
N LEU A 112 -4.35 -5.01 -31.54
CA LEU A 112 -3.21 -4.95 -32.46
C LEU A 112 -3.60 -5.42 -33.86
N ASN A 113 -2.84 -5.02 -34.86
CA ASN A 113 -2.99 -5.47 -36.25
C ASN A 113 -4.34 -5.11 -36.91
N LEU A 114 -4.98 -4.01 -36.48
CA LEU A 114 -6.17 -3.51 -37.16
C LEU A 114 -5.86 -3.15 -38.61
N GLY A 115 -6.71 -3.59 -39.50
CA GLY A 115 -6.53 -3.47 -40.95
C GLY A 115 -6.20 -4.81 -41.63
N MET A 116 -5.96 -5.88 -40.87
CA MET A 116 -5.76 -7.21 -41.42
C MET A 116 -7.07 -7.85 -41.91
N ASN A 117 -6.98 -8.45 -43.07
CA ASN A 117 -8.05 -9.25 -43.66
C ASN A 117 -7.46 -10.31 -44.60
N ASP A 118 -8.29 -11.09 -45.29
CA ASP A 118 -7.84 -12.16 -46.16
C ASP A 118 -6.96 -11.65 -47.31
N ALA A 119 -7.18 -10.44 -47.81
CA ALA A 119 -6.37 -9.86 -48.87
C ALA A 119 -5.05 -9.27 -48.35
N THR A 120 -5.07 -8.56 -47.20
CA THR A 120 -3.86 -7.93 -46.65
C THR A 120 -2.85 -8.94 -46.12
N VAL A 121 -3.29 -10.09 -45.59
CA VAL A 121 -2.36 -11.13 -45.08
C VAL A 121 -1.52 -11.70 -46.19
N ALA A 122 -2.09 -11.89 -47.40
CA ALA A 122 -1.34 -12.37 -48.56
C ALA A 122 -0.22 -11.39 -48.96
N THR A 123 -0.54 -10.10 -49.03
CA THR A 123 0.44 -9.03 -49.29
C THR A 123 1.53 -8.95 -48.25
N MET A 124 1.18 -9.08 -46.96
CA MET A 124 2.16 -9.12 -45.88
C MET A 124 3.11 -10.32 -45.98
N ALA A 125 2.58 -11.49 -46.31
CA ALA A 125 3.37 -12.70 -46.50
C ALA A 125 4.38 -12.54 -47.61
N GLU A 126 3.97 -11.94 -48.73
CA GLU A 126 4.82 -11.68 -49.89
C GLU A 126 5.91 -10.62 -49.56
N LYS A 127 5.51 -9.46 -49.04
CA LYS A 127 6.42 -8.34 -48.73
C LYS A 127 7.43 -8.66 -47.62
N SER A 128 7.03 -9.39 -46.61
CA SER A 128 7.94 -9.79 -45.54
C SER A 128 8.84 -10.95 -45.87
N GLY A 129 8.52 -11.71 -46.96
CA GLY A 129 9.18 -12.98 -47.25
C GLY A 129 8.98 -14.04 -46.13
N ASN A 130 8.07 -13.81 -45.20
CA ASN A 130 7.79 -14.67 -44.06
C ASN A 130 6.28 -14.96 -43.94
N PRO A 131 5.75 -15.93 -44.67
CA PRO A 131 4.32 -16.27 -44.60
C PRO A 131 3.84 -16.68 -43.21
N ARG A 132 4.70 -17.35 -42.43
CA ARG A 132 4.34 -17.76 -41.06
C ARG A 132 4.09 -16.55 -40.19
N PHE A 133 4.93 -15.53 -40.21
CA PHE A 133 4.75 -14.28 -39.53
C PHE A 133 3.40 -13.62 -39.88
N ALA A 134 3.09 -13.51 -41.17
CA ALA A 134 1.86 -12.86 -41.61
C ALA A 134 0.60 -13.59 -41.09
N TRP A 135 0.58 -14.92 -41.25
CA TRP A 135 -0.55 -15.74 -40.83
C TRP A 135 -0.69 -15.87 -39.29
N ASP A 136 0.42 -15.88 -38.52
CA ASP A 136 0.36 -15.84 -37.07
C ASP A 136 -0.14 -14.48 -36.57
N SER A 137 0.28 -13.39 -37.19
CA SER A 137 -0.23 -12.05 -36.89
C SER A 137 -1.74 -11.95 -37.15
N TYR A 138 -2.21 -12.55 -38.24
CA TYR A 138 -3.63 -12.57 -38.57
C TYR A 138 -4.44 -13.46 -37.63
N ARG A 139 -3.94 -14.62 -37.25
CA ARG A 139 -4.55 -15.48 -36.24
C ARG A 139 -4.70 -14.75 -34.92
N ARG A 140 -3.62 -14.10 -34.44
CA ARG A 140 -3.63 -13.30 -33.22
C ARG A 140 -4.64 -12.14 -33.29
N PHE A 141 -4.72 -11.48 -34.42
CA PHE A 141 -5.68 -10.39 -34.61
C PHE A 141 -7.13 -10.86 -34.54
N VAL A 142 -7.50 -11.95 -35.23
CA VAL A 142 -8.86 -12.50 -35.20
C VAL A 142 -9.23 -12.91 -33.75
N GLN A 143 -8.33 -13.56 -33.05
CA GLN A 143 -8.51 -13.94 -31.66
C GLN A 143 -8.72 -12.72 -30.78
N MET A 144 -7.82 -11.76 -30.84
CA MET A 144 -7.87 -10.54 -30.00
C MET A 144 -9.09 -9.68 -30.31
N TYR A 145 -9.44 -9.50 -31.56
CA TYR A 145 -10.62 -8.76 -31.99
C TYR A 145 -11.91 -9.45 -31.54
N GLY A 146 -11.97 -10.76 -31.66
CA GLY A 146 -13.10 -11.58 -31.21
C GLY A 146 -13.30 -11.47 -29.69
N ASP A 147 -12.21 -11.55 -28.94
CA ASP A 147 -12.21 -11.43 -27.47
C ASP A 147 -12.55 -10.00 -27.01
N VAL A 148 -11.84 -9.00 -27.50
CA VAL A 148 -11.93 -7.62 -27.01
C VAL A 148 -13.13 -6.87 -27.58
N VAL A 149 -13.34 -6.93 -28.91
CA VAL A 149 -14.36 -6.12 -29.61
C VAL A 149 -15.70 -6.82 -29.69
N LEU A 150 -15.69 -8.13 -29.96
CA LEU A 150 -16.91 -8.92 -30.14
C LEU A 150 -17.41 -9.59 -28.86
N GLY A 151 -16.65 -9.50 -27.77
CA GLY A 151 -17.06 -9.99 -26.46
C GLY A 151 -17.06 -11.51 -26.29
N MET A 152 -16.28 -12.22 -27.09
CA MET A 152 -16.15 -13.68 -27.04
C MET A 152 -15.23 -14.12 -25.89
N LYS A 153 -15.52 -13.67 -24.68
CA LYS A 153 -14.75 -13.97 -23.43
C LYS A 153 -15.41 -15.09 -22.64
N PRO A 154 -14.63 -15.85 -21.86
CA PRO A 154 -15.18 -16.72 -20.84
C PRO A 154 -16.08 -15.93 -19.89
N GLN A 155 -17.28 -16.45 -19.60
CA GLN A 155 -18.22 -15.78 -18.70
C GLN A 155 -17.94 -16.09 -17.22
N SER A 156 -17.18 -17.15 -16.95
CA SER A 156 -16.73 -17.54 -15.62
C SER A 156 -15.27 -18.00 -15.66
N LYS A 157 -14.63 -18.11 -14.48
CA LYS A 157 -13.26 -18.65 -14.36
C LYS A 157 -13.15 -20.14 -14.70
N GLU A 158 -14.27 -20.82 -14.79
CA GLU A 158 -14.36 -22.25 -15.10
C GLU A 158 -14.58 -22.50 -16.60
N ASP A 159 -14.94 -21.46 -17.35
CA ASP A 159 -15.16 -21.54 -18.78
C ASP A 159 -13.83 -21.48 -19.53
N ILE A 160 -13.69 -22.31 -20.54
CA ILE A 160 -12.51 -22.29 -21.43
C ILE A 160 -12.71 -21.20 -22.49
N ASP A 161 -11.65 -20.42 -22.77
CA ASP A 161 -11.65 -19.46 -23.86
C ASP A 161 -11.95 -20.16 -25.17
N PRO A 162 -12.94 -19.70 -25.98
CA PRO A 162 -13.36 -20.37 -27.21
C PRO A 162 -12.22 -20.50 -28.22
N PHE A 163 -11.35 -19.52 -28.34
CA PHE A 163 -10.21 -19.53 -29.27
C PHE A 163 -9.08 -20.44 -28.78
N GLU A 164 -8.82 -20.46 -27.46
CA GLU A 164 -7.85 -21.41 -26.90
C GLU A 164 -8.30 -22.85 -27.07
N ALA A 165 -9.58 -23.14 -26.87
CA ALA A 165 -10.15 -24.47 -27.09
C ALA A 165 -9.96 -24.95 -28.53
N ILE A 166 -10.16 -24.05 -29.51
CA ILE A 166 -9.91 -24.35 -30.93
C ILE A 166 -8.41 -24.58 -31.19
N MET A 167 -7.57 -23.76 -30.61
CA MET A 167 -6.11 -23.85 -30.76
C MET A 167 -5.57 -25.15 -30.17
N ASP A 168 -5.99 -25.51 -28.99
CA ASP A 168 -5.59 -26.75 -28.32
C ASP A 168 -6.01 -27.98 -29.12
N LYS A 169 -7.20 -27.96 -29.72
CA LYS A 169 -7.67 -29.02 -30.59
C LYS A 169 -6.80 -29.19 -31.82
N VAL A 170 -6.39 -28.08 -32.45
CA VAL A 170 -5.48 -28.15 -33.63
C VAL A 170 -4.11 -28.68 -33.21
N LYS A 171 -3.57 -28.26 -32.09
CA LYS A 171 -2.30 -28.76 -31.53
C LYS A 171 -2.39 -30.25 -31.22
N GLU A 172 -3.49 -30.73 -30.65
CA GLU A 172 -3.73 -32.14 -30.38
C GLU A 172 -3.82 -32.97 -31.66
N GLU A 173 -4.58 -32.49 -32.68
CA GLU A 173 -4.68 -33.12 -34.00
C GLU A 173 -3.30 -33.26 -34.70
N LYS A 174 -2.38 -32.34 -34.44
CA LYS A 174 -1.02 -32.31 -35.04
C LYS A 174 0.07 -32.94 -34.14
N GLY A 175 -0.24 -33.25 -32.89
CA GLY A 175 0.72 -33.80 -31.92
C GLY A 175 1.83 -32.81 -31.53
N ILE A 176 1.55 -31.50 -31.55
CA ILE A 176 2.47 -30.41 -31.16
C ILE A 176 2.04 -29.82 -29.83
N LYS A 177 2.95 -29.15 -29.14
CA LYS A 177 2.74 -28.63 -27.81
C LYS A 177 2.70 -27.10 -27.73
N PHE A 178 3.53 -26.42 -28.54
CA PHE A 178 3.71 -24.98 -28.45
C PHE A 178 3.23 -24.26 -29.70
N ASP A 179 2.77 -23.02 -29.56
CA ASP A 179 2.28 -22.18 -30.67
C ASP A 179 3.31 -21.93 -31.74
N ASN A 180 4.59 -21.86 -31.37
CA ASN A 180 5.69 -21.66 -32.32
C ASN A 180 5.99 -22.87 -33.18
N GLU A 181 5.39 -24.02 -32.92
CA GLU A 181 5.51 -25.26 -33.74
C GLU A 181 4.44 -25.32 -34.86
N LEU A 182 3.41 -24.43 -34.80
CA LEU A 182 2.40 -24.31 -35.85
C LEU A 182 3.03 -23.84 -37.15
N ASP A 183 2.76 -24.55 -38.23
CA ASP A 183 3.17 -24.15 -39.57
C ASP A 183 2.15 -23.21 -40.25
N VAL A 184 2.45 -22.75 -41.47
CA VAL A 184 1.59 -21.82 -42.23
C VAL A 184 0.20 -22.41 -42.50
N ASP A 185 0.10 -23.69 -42.80
CA ASP A 185 -1.18 -24.33 -43.12
C ASP A 185 -2.04 -24.52 -41.83
N ASP A 186 -1.37 -24.81 -40.70
CA ASP A 186 -2.04 -24.85 -39.39
C ASP A 186 -2.61 -23.48 -39.02
N LEU A 187 -1.86 -22.40 -39.21
CA LEU A 187 -2.29 -21.03 -38.96
C LEU A 187 -3.44 -20.59 -39.86
N LYS A 188 -3.44 -20.97 -41.14
CA LYS A 188 -4.57 -20.74 -42.05
C LYS A 188 -5.83 -21.45 -41.58
N GLU A 189 -5.70 -22.70 -41.18
CA GLU A 189 -6.82 -23.48 -40.66
C GLU A 189 -7.37 -22.88 -39.35
N LEU A 190 -6.49 -22.40 -38.46
CA LEU A 190 -6.90 -21.69 -37.25
C LEU A 190 -7.68 -20.42 -37.56
N VAL A 191 -7.21 -19.57 -38.48
CA VAL A 191 -7.93 -18.36 -38.88
C VAL A 191 -9.33 -18.69 -39.39
N LYS A 192 -9.45 -19.75 -40.21
CA LYS A 192 -10.74 -20.23 -40.75
C LYS A 192 -11.67 -20.68 -39.63
N ARG A 193 -11.18 -21.48 -38.67
CA ARG A 193 -11.96 -21.96 -37.52
C ARG A 193 -12.36 -20.83 -36.60
N PHE A 194 -11.46 -19.86 -36.36
CA PHE A 194 -11.74 -18.68 -35.55
C PHE A 194 -12.85 -17.82 -36.17
N LYS A 195 -12.79 -17.55 -37.48
CA LYS A 195 -13.86 -16.79 -38.16
C LYS A 195 -15.19 -17.55 -38.18
N ALA A 196 -15.17 -18.86 -38.30
CA ALA A 196 -16.39 -19.66 -38.15
C ALA A 196 -16.99 -19.56 -36.74
N ALA A 197 -16.17 -19.59 -35.71
CA ALA A 197 -16.60 -19.39 -34.32
C ALA A 197 -17.17 -17.98 -34.09
N VAL A 198 -16.56 -16.95 -34.69
CA VAL A 198 -17.08 -15.58 -34.65
C VAL A 198 -18.48 -15.52 -35.27
N LYS A 199 -18.68 -16.13 -36.43
CA LYS A 199 -20.00 -16.17 -37.09
C LYS A 199 -21.05 -16.92 -36.27
N GLU A 200 -20.65 -18.02 -35.68
CA GLU A 200 -21.54 -18.78 -34.79
C GLU A 200 -21.98 -17.98 -33.56
N TYR A 201 -21.02 -17.29 -32.93
CA TYR A 201 -21.26 -16.49 -31.72
C TYR A 201 -22.03 -15.21 -32.01
N THR A 202 -21.66 -14.45 -33.04
CA THR A 202 -22.22 -13.13 -33.33
C THR A 202 -23.38 -13.12 -34.33
N GLY A 203 -23.55 -14.19 -35.09
CA GLY A 203 -24.47 -14.26 -36.22
C GLY A 203 -24.02 -13.49 -37.46
N LYS A 204 -22.79 -12.91 -37.45
CA LYS A 204 -22.22 -12.09 -38.52
C LYS A 204 -20.83 -12.60 -38.89
N ASP A 205 -20.43 -12.37 -40.15
CA ASP A 205 -19.06 -12.64 -40.57
C ASP A 205 -18.07 -11.71 -39.86
N PHE A 206 -16.82 -12.16 -39.71
CA PHE A 206 -15.74 -11.33 -39.19
C PHE A 206 -15.53 -10.09 -40.10
N PRO A 207 -15.41 -8.86 -39.57
CA PRO A 207 -15.33 -7.65 -40.39
C PRO A 207 -14.04 -7.61 -41.23
N GLU A 208 -14.19 -7.46 -42.53
CA GLU A 208 -13.07 -7.36 -43.48
C GLU A 208 -12.68 -5.91 -43.83
N SER A 209 -13.51 -4.93 -43.50
CA SER A 209 -13.20 -3.50 -43.66
C SER A 209 -12.29 -3.01 -42.55
N ALA A 210 -11.13 -2.43 -42.89
CA ALA A 210 -10.23 -1.83 -41.88
C ALA A 210 -10.89 -0.71 -41.10
N TRP A 211 -11.76 0.09 -41.73
CA TRP A 211 -12.49 1.16 -41.06
C TRP A 211 -13.50 0.64 -40.04
N GLU A 212 -14.23 -0.44 -40.36
CA GLU A 212 -15.13 -1.11 -39.41
C GLU A 212 -14.36 -1.65 -38.21
N GLN A 213 -13.21 -2.30 -38.49
CA GLN A 213 -12.31 -2.79 -37.44
C GLN A 213 -11.77 -1.67 -36.56
N LEU A 214 -11.34 -0.54 -37.13
CA LEU A 214 -10.81 0.60 -36.39
C LEU A 214 -11.85 1.20 -35.45
N TRP A 215 -13.06 1.45 -35.93
CA TRP A 215 -14.13 1.97 -35.08
C TRP A 215 -14.55 0.98 -34.01
N GLY A 216 -14.60 -0.30 -34.32
CA GLY A 216 -14.79 -1.36 -33.33
C GLY A 216 -13.74 -1.33 -32.23
N GLY A 217 -12.48 -1.21 -32.56
CA GLY A 217 -11.35 -1.15 -31.64
C GLY A 217 -11.37 0.13 -30.78
N ILE A 218 -11.61 1.31 -31.36
CA ILE A 218 -11.72 2.59 -30.64
C ILE A 218 -12.83 2.51 -29.61
N CYS A 219 -14.02 2.07 -30.03
CA CYS A 219 -15.17 1.95 -29.12
C CYS A 219 -14.93 0.93 -28.00
N ALA A 220 -14.31 -0.21 -28.31
CA ALA A 220 -13.97 -1.23 -27.31
C ALA A 220 -13.01 -0.70 -26.24
N VAL A 221 -12.04 0.14 -26.62
CA VAL A 221 -11.16 0.79 -25.64
C VAL A 221 -11.91 1.77 -24.75
N PHE A 222 -12.84 2.56 -25.29
CA PHE A 222 -13.71 3.41 -24.45
C PHE A 222 -14.59 2.57 -23.52
N ASP A 223 -15.21 1.50 -24.01
CA ASP A 223 -16.01 0.59 -23.19
C ASP A 223 -15.19 -0.03 -22.06
N SER A 224 -13.91 -0.31 -22.31
CA SER A 224 -13.02 -0.93 -21.32
C SER A 224 -12.76 -0.06 -20.08
N TRP A 225 -12.99 1.27 -20.16
CA TRP A 225 -12.97 2.15 -19.00
C TRP A 225 -14.02 1.77 -17.96
N MET A 226 -15.16 1.23 -18.39
CA MET A 226 -16.26 0.78 -17.54
C MET A 226 -16.27 -0.73 -17.28
N ASN A 227 -15.23 -1.46 -17.66
CA ASN A 227 -15.06 -2.86 -17.29
C ASN A 227 -14.94 -3.02 -15.77
N GLU A 228 -15.48 -4.10 -15.22
CA GLU A 228 -15.47 -4.37 -13.78
C GLU A 228 -14.07 -4.29 -13.16
N ARG A 229 -13.06 -4.91 -13.79
CA ARG A 229 -11.66 -4.85 -13.33
C ARG A 229 -11.11 -3.42 -13.31
N ALA A 230 -11.46 -2.59 -14.30
CA ALA A 230 -11.04 -1.19 -14.35
C ALA A 230 -11.73 -0.35 -13.28
N ILE A 231 -13.02 -0.58 -13.03
CA ILE A 231 -13.79 0.07 -11.96
C ILE A 231 -13.20 -0.28 -10.59
N ILE A 232 -12.94 -1.56 -10.33
CA ILE A 232 -12.35 -2.02 -9.07
C ILE A 232 -10.96 -1.39 -8.87
N TYR A 233 -10.13 -1.42 -9.90
CA TYR A 233 -8.78 -0.82 -9.83
C TYR A 233 -8.85 0.69 -9.56
N ARG A 234 -9.73 1.42 -10.23
CA ARG A 234 -9.91 2.86 -9.99
C ARG A 234 -10.35 3.15 -8.56
N ARG A 235 -11.29 2.38 -8.03
CA ARG A 235 -11.75 2.50 -6.64
C ARG A 235 -10.62 2.27 -5.64
N MET A 236 -9.83 1.21 -5.86
CA MET A 236 -8.68 0.89 -5.00
C MET A 236 -7.59 1.97 -5.02
N ASN A 237 -7.41 2.63 -6.17
CA ASN A 237 -6.36 3.64 -6.36
C ASN A 237 -6.88 5.09 -6.35
N GLN A 238 -8.13 5.31 -5.94
CA GLN A 238 -8.78 6.62 -5.83
C GLN A 238 -8.75 7.44 -7.14
N ILE A 239 -8.85 6.76 -8.28
CA ILE A 239 -8.88 7.37 -9.61
C ILE A 239 -10.32 7.76 -9.95
N PRO A 240 -10.62 9.06 -10.19
CA PRO A 240 -11.97 9.52 -10.52
C PRO A 240 -12.49 8.94 -11.84
N GLU A 241 -13.75 8.54 -11.86
CA GLU A 241 -14.39 7.96 -13.04
C GLU A 241 -14.51 8.97 -14.19
N GLU A 242 -14.72 10.24 -13.86
CA GLU A 242 -14.84 11.34 -14.81
C GLU A 242 -13.55 11.66 -15.58
N TRP A 243 -12.42 11.07 -15.18
CA TRP A 243 -11.16 11.28 -15.91
C TRP A 243 -11.16 10.65 -17.30
N GLY A 244 -11.85 9.54 -17.49
CA GLY A 244 -11.86 8.81 -18.75
C GLY A 244 -10.50 8.25 -19.16
N THR A 245 -10.47 7.61 -20.33
CA THR A 245 -9.24 7.16 -20.98
C THR A 245 -9.08 7.81 -22.35
N ALA A 246 -7.86 8.16 -22.73
CA ALA A 246 -7.54 8.46 -24.10
C ALA A 246 -7.41 7.18 -24.93
N VAL A 247 -7.52 7.28 -26.24
CA VAL A 247 -7.28 6.20 -27.19
C VAL A 247 -6.10 6.58 -28.08
N ASN A 248 -5.07 5.76 -28.12
CA ASN A 248 -3.89 5.95 -28.95
C ASN A 248 -3.97 5.00 -30.14
N VAL A 249 -3.99 5.53 -31.34
CA VAL A 249 -3.94 4.81 -32.60
C VAL A 249 -2.57 5.02 -33.23
N GLN A 250 -1.82 3.95 -33.48
CA GLN A 250 -0.42 4.03 -33.86
C GLN A 250 -0.09 3.00 -34.93
N ALA A 251 0.74 3.39 -35.90
CA ALA A 251 1.23 2.47 -36.91
C ALA A 251 1.95 1.27 -36.27
N MET A 252 1.65 0.07 -36.74
CA MET A 252 2.26 -1.15 -36.24
C MET A 252 3.74 -1.23 -36.62
N VAL A 253 4.55 -1.70 -35.69
CA VAL A 253 5.92 -2.17 -35.90
C VAL A 253 6.04 -3.58 -35.30
N TYR A 254 6.86 -4.43 -35.92
CA TYR A 254 6.83 -5.85 -35.67
C TYR A 254 8.18 -6.38 -35.16
N GLY A 255 8.18 -6.89 -33.94
CA GLY A 255 9.32 -7.62 -33.37
C GLY A 255 9.41 -9.08 -33.79
N ASN A 256 8.45 -9.59 -34.57
CA ASN A 256 8.34 -10.98 -34.99
C ASN A 256 8.48 -11.18 -36.51
N MET A 257 9.16 -10.28 -37.19
CA MET A 257 9.43 -10.40 -38.60
C MET A 257 10.59 -11.36 -38.97
N GLY A 258 11.31 -11.85 -38.00
CA GLY A 258 12.46 -12.74 -38.18
C GLY A 258 13.56 -12.47 -37.15
N ASP A 259 14.74 -13.04 -37.41
CA ASP A 259 15.83 -13.00 -36.41
C ASP A 259 16.50 -11.62 -36.26
N ASN A 260 16.22 -10.66 -37.16
CA ASN A 260 16.63 -9.27 -37.06
C ASN A 260 15.59 -8.38 -36.34
N SER A 261 14.58 -8.98 -35.79
CA SER A 261 13.49 -8.30 -35.12
C SER A 261 13.37 -8.78 -33.65
N ALA A 262 12.96 -7.88 -32.77
CA ALA A 262 12.85 -8.16 -31.36
C ALA A 262 11.85 -7.20 -30.69
N THR A 263 11.42 -7.55 -29.51
CA THR A 263 10.66 -6.65 -28.64
C THR A 263 11.17 -6.77 -27.21
N GLY A 264 11.00 -5.72 -26.40
CA GLY A 264 11.47 -5.77 -25.03
C GLY A 264 11.06 -4.57 -24.20
N VAL A 265 11.50 -4.64 -22.95
CA VAL A 265 11.34 -3.59 -21.94
C VAL A 265 12.70 -3.22 -21.38
N ALA A 266 12.92 -1.95 -21.10
CA ALA A 266 14.18 -1.44 -20.59
C ALA A 266 13.95 -0.42 -19.46
N PHE A 267 14.91 -0.37 -18.55
CA PHE A 267 14.91 0.53 -17.40
C PHE A 267 16.22 1.32 -17.38
N SER A 268 16.14 2.63 -17.20
CA SER A 268 17.33 3.46 -17.11
C SER A 268 18.15 3.20 -15.83
N ARG A 269 17.50 2.71 -14.79
CA ARG A 269 18.12 2.28 -13.52
C ARG A 269 17.47 0.98 -13.04
N ASP A 270 18.10 0.29 -12.09
CA ASP A 270 17.52 -0.91 -11.48
C ASP A 270 16.31 -0.52 -10.60
N ALA A 271 15.12 -1.02 -10.96
CA ALA A 271 13.87 -0.72 -10.27
C ALA A 271 13.78 -1.35 -8.86
N ALA A 272 14.57 -2.36 -8.58
CA ALA A 272 14.59 -3.04 -7.27
C ALA A 272 15.61 -2.43 -6.30
N THR A 273 16.79 -2.02 -6.78
CA THR A 273 17.90 -1.52 -5.96
C THR A 273 18.13 -0.02 -6.06
N GLY A 274 17.70 0.60 -7.16
CA GLY A 274 17.98 2.01 -7.47
C GLY A 274 19.36 2.28 -8.07
N GLU A 275 20.19 1.24 -8.21
CA GLU A 275 21.51 1.40 -8.82
C GLU A 275 21.43 1.99 -10.23
N ASN A 276 22.34 2.89 -10.55
CA ASN A 276 22.43 3.54 -11.87
C ASN A 276 23.00 2.56 -12.92
N ILE A 277 22.26 1.50 -13.17
CA ILE A 277 22.60 0.45 -14.13
C ILE A 277 21.44 0.30 -15.11
N PHE A 278 21.74 0.56 -16.39
CA PHE A 278 20.79 0.28 -17.45
C PHE A 278 20.55 -1.23 -17.54
N ASN A 279 19.28 -1.63 -17.56
CA ASN A 279 18.90 -3.04 -17.58
C ASN A 279 17.60 -3.25 -18.35
N GLY A 280 17.26 -4.49 -18.61
CA GLY A 280 16.00 -4.85 -19.27
C GLY A 280 16.07 -6.22 -19.94
N GLU A 281 14.96 -6.60 -20.53
CA GLU A 281 14.75 -7.90 -21.14
C GLU A 281 14.19 -7.76 -22.55
N TYR A 282 14.55 -8.70 -23.42
CA TYR A 282 14.06 -8.74 -24.79
C TYR A 282 13.85 -10.17 -25.28
N LEU A 283 13.04 -10.31 -26.31
CA LEU A 283 12.85 -11.56 -27.05
C LEU A 283 13.05 -11.32 -28.54
N ILE A 284 13.89 -12.14 -29.17
CA ILE A 284 14.04 -12.17 -30.62
C ILE A 284 12.81 -12.82 -31.26
N ASN A 285 12.40 -12.30 -32.39
CA ASN A 285 11.27 -12.82 -33.15
C ASN A 285 10.02 -13.03 -32.30
N ALA A 286 9.58 -11.95 -31.63
CA ALA A 286 8.47 -11.95 -30.67
C ALA A 286 7.67 -10.64 -30.71
N GLN A 287 6.43 -10.71 -30.27
CA GLN A 287 5.61 -9.53 -29.99
C GLN A 287 5.60 -9.20 -28.48
N GLY A 288 5.16 -7.99 -28.12
CA GLY A 288 5.14 -7.52 -26.72
C GLY A 288 4.39 -8.45 -25.77
N GLU A 289 3.33 -9.09 -26.24
CA GLU A 289 2.56 -10.08 -25.49
C GLU A 289 3.39 -11.29 -25.05
N ASP A 290 4.33 -11.73 -25.90
CA ASP A 290 5.17 -12.90 -25.63
C ASP A 290 6.15 -12.65 -24.46
N VAL A 291 6.57 -11.38 -24.27
CA VAL A 291 7.44 -10.98 -23.14
C VAL A 291 6.67 -11.09 -21.83
N VAL A 292 5.41 -10.69 -21.84
CA VAL A 292 4.56 -10.67 -20.63
C VAL A 292 4.01 -12.06 -20.28
N ALA A 293 3.69 -12.86 -21.30
CA ALA A 293 3.09 -14.19 -21.13
C ALA A 293 4.03 -15.22 -20.50
N GLY A 294 5.35 -14.98 -20.48
CA GLY A 294 6.33 -15.87 -19.86
C GLY A 294 6.48 -17.24 -20.54
N VAL A 295 6.01 -17.38 -21.79
CA VAL A 295 6.08 -18.64 -22.55
C VAL A 295 7.51 -18.97 -22.97
N ARG A 296 8.32 -17.95 -23.19
CA ARG A 296 9.75 -18.05 -23.52
C ARG A 296 10.57 -17.33 -22.48
N THR A 297 11.78 -17.81 -22.20
CA THR A 297 12.73 -17.13 -21.28
C THR A 297 13.28 -15.87 -21.94
N PRO A 298 13.00 -14.66 -21.41
CA PRO A 298 13.56 -13.43 -21.93
C PRO A 298 15.08 -13.38 -21.77
N GLN A 299 15.76 -12.75 -22.72
CA GLN A 299 17.18 -12.50 -22.71
C GLN A 299 17.46 -11.08 -22.19
N GLN A 300 18.65 -10.87 -21.64
CA GLN A 300 19.04 -9.58 -21.05
C GLN A 300 19.57 -8.63 -22.15
N ILE A 301 19.36 -7.32 -21.97
CA ILE A 301 19.80 -6.31 -22.94
C ILE A 301 21.33 -6.14 -22.89
N THR A 302 21.91 -6.05 -21.69
CA THR A 302 23.35 -5.82 -21.52
C THR A 302 24.13 -7.11 -21.31
N ILE A 303 25.39 -7.14 -21.72
CA ILE A 303 26.32 -8.26 -21.51
C ILE A 303 26.48 -8.51 -19.99
N GLU A 304 26.64 -7.45 -19.21
CA GLU A 304 26.78 -7.56 -17.75
C GLU A 304 25.51 -8.15 -17.11
N GLY A 305 24.33 -7.66 -17.49
CA GLY A 305 23.05 -8.19 -17.03
C GLY A 305 22.89 -9.67 -17.42
N SER A 306 23.27 -10.04 -18.64
CA SER A 306 23.23 -11.42 -19.13
C SER A 306 24.15 -12.34 -18.31
N ARG A 307 25.37 -11.90 -17.99
CA ARG A 307 26.30 -12.65 -17.13
C ARG A 307 25.80 -12.82 -15.71
N ARG A 308 25.25 -11.77 -15.13
CA ARG A 308 24.63 -11.84 -13.78
C ARG A 308 23.46 -12.82 -13.77
N TRP A 309 22.58 -12.74 -14.77
CA TRP A 309 21.45 -13.66 -14.90
C TRP A 309 21.92 -15.12 -15.05
N ALA A 310 22.91 -15.39 -15.92
CA ALA A 310 23.45 -16.72 -16.13
C ALA A 310 24.07 -17.30 -14.85
N ALA A 311 24.81 -16.50 -14.09
CA ALA A 311 25.40 -16.91 -12.82
C ALA A 311 24.32 -17.33 -11.80
N LEU A 312 23.20 -16.60 -11.73
CA LEU A 312 22.07 -16.93 -10.86
C LEU A 312 21.35 -18.22 -11.30
N GLN A 313 21.36 -18.54 -12.58
CA GLN A 313 20.75 -19.75 -13.13
C GLN A 313 21.72 -20.95 -13.16
N GLY A 314 22.99 -20.76 -12.83
CA GLY A 314 24.01 -21.80 -12.92
C GLY A 314 24.39 -22.18 -14.36
N ILE A 315 24.22 -21.25 -15.30
CA ILE A 315 24.50 -21.43 -16.74
C ILE A 315 25.93 -21.00 -17.04
N SER A 316 26.67 -21.80 -17.84
CA SER A 316 28.04 -21.47 -18.26
C SER A 316 28.08 -20.28 -19.22
N GLU A 317 29.22 -19.58 -19.30
CA GLU A 317 29.41 -18.46 -20.24
C GLU A 317 29.26 -18.92 -21.73
N GLU A 318 29.70 -20.11 -22.06
CA GLU A 318 29.55 -20.67 -23.41
C GLU A 318 28.07 -20.90 -23.75
N GLU A 319 27.31 -21.50 -22.83
CA GLU A 319 25.89 -21.71 -23.01
C GLU A 319 25.10 -20.38 -23.01
N ARG A 320 25.47 -19.44 -22.17
CA ARG A 320 24.90 -18.09 -22.17
C ARG A 320 25.04 -17.43 -23.51
N ARG A 321 26.26 -17.37 -24.07
CA ARG A 321 26.53 -16.72 -25.35
C ARG A 321 25.81 -17.38 -26.55
N THR A 322 25.66 -18.69 -26.48
CA THR A 322 25.07 -19.45 -27.60
C THR A 322 23.55 -19.51 -27.58
N LYS A 323 22.98 -19.69 -26.40
CA LYS A 323 21.50 -19.82 -26.20
C LYS A 323 20.80 -18.55 -25.71
N TYR A 324 21.51 -17.70 -24.99
CA TYR A 324 20.94 -16.52 -24.33
C TYR A 324 21.80 -15.27 -24.52
N PRO A 325 22.18 -14.92 -25.75
CA PRO A 325 23.02 -13.74 -26.00
C PRO A 325 22.29 -12.47 -25.56
N SER A 326 23.04 -11.49 -25.09
CA SER A 326 22.49 -10.16 -24.80
C SER A 326 22.11 -9.42 -26.09
N LEU A 327 21.30 -8.37 -25.97
CA LEU A 327 20.99 -7.51 -27.12
C LEU A 327 22.25 -6.80 -27.63
N GLU A 328 23.18 -6.44 -26.74
CA GLU A 328 24.49 -5.87 -27.10
C GLU A 328 25.32 -6.81 -28.00
N GLU A 329 25.16 -8.13 -27.84
CA GLU A 329 25.83 -9.14 -28.66
C GLU A 329 25.08 -9.45 -29.96
N SER A 330 23.74 -9.51 -29.91
CA SER A 330 22.91 -9.87 -31.05
C SER A 330 22.58 -8.71 -31.99
N MET A 331 22.36 -7.51 -31.43
CA MET A 331 21.99 -6.29 -32.18
C MET A 331 22.69 -5.06 -31.58
N PRO A 332 24.03 -4.95 -31.71
CA PRO A 332 24.83 -3.94 -30.99
C PRO A 332 24.45 -2.50 -31.30
N ASP A 333 24.10 -2.17 -32.52
CA ASP A 333 23.72 -0.81 -32.91
C ASP A 333 22.38 -0.40 -32.29
N CYS A 334 21.40 -1.29 -32.28
CA CYS A 334 20.10 -1.05 -31.63
C CYS A 334 20.26 -0.94 -30.12
N ALA A 335 21.10 -1.76 -29.50
CA ALA A 335 21.38 -1.68 -28.07
C ALA A 335 22.05 -0.35 -27.70
N ALA A 336 23.03 0.11 -28.46
CA ALA A 336 23.70 1.39 -28.28
C ALA A 336 22.72 2.58 -28.39
N GLU A 337 21.85 2.56 -29.41
CA GLU A 337 20.82 3.58 -29.60
C GLU A 337 19.82 3.60 -28.45
N LEU A 338 19.35 2.43 -27.99
CA LEU A 338 18.43 2.30 -26.87
C LEU A 338 19.03 2.86 -25.58
N ILE A 339 20.29 2.55 -25.29
CA ILE A 339 21.01 3.07 -24.10
C ILE A 339 21.15 4.60 -24.19
N ALA A 340 21.46 5.14 -25.36
CA ALA A 340 21.55 6.59 -25.58
C ALA A 340 20.19 7.28 -25.37
N ILE A 341 19.10 6.68 -25.86
CA ILE A 341 17.73 7.17 -25.66
C ILE A 341 17.37 7.15 -24.17
N ALA A 342 17.68 6.07 -23.47
CA ALA A 342 17.41 5.95 -22.04
C ALA A 342 18.08 7.06 -21.23
N LYS A 343 19.33 7.36 -21.51
CA LYS A 343 20.06 8.48 -20.86
C LYS A 343 19.43 9.85 -21.16
N ARG A 344 19.00 10.07 -22.41
CA ARG A 344 18.34 11.33 -22.78
C ARG A 344 16.97 11.47 -22.12
N LEU A 345 16.18 10.41 -22.04
CA LEU A 345 14.88 10.42 -21.40
C LEU A 345 15.00 10.65 -19.88
N GLU A 346 15.95 9.97 -19.22
CA GLU A 346 16.19 10.19 -17.79
C GLU A 346 16.63 11.64 -17.51
N ALA A 347 17.53 12.19 -18.31
CA ALA A 347 17.97 13.58 -18.18
C ALA A 347 16.82 14.57 -18.44
N TYR A 348 15.98 14.30 -19.41
CA TYR A 348 14.85 15.17 -19.75
C TYR A 348 13.75 15.17 -18.69
N TYR A 349 13.27 13.99 -18.28
CA TYR A 349 12.24 13.85 -17.24
C TYR A 349 12.79 14.00 -15.82
N LYS A 350 14.11 14.04 -15.67
CA LYS A 350 14.83 14.12 -14.37
C LYS A 350 14.41 13.01 -13.42
N ASP A 351 14.12 11.84 -13.96
CA ASP A 351 13.71 10.66 -13.21
C ASP A 351 13.97 9.38 -13.99
N MET A 352 14.11 8.25 -13.27
CA MET A 352 14.22 6.92 -13.85
C MET A 352 13.11 6.63 -14.83
N GLN A 353 13.44 6.05 -15.98
CA GLN A 353 12.50 5.71 -17.05
C GLN A 353 12.33 4.21 -17.22
N ASP A 354 11.09 3.80 -17.43
CA ASP A 354 10.62 2.50 -17.86
C ASP A 354 10.17 2.64 -19.33
N MET A 355 10.74 1.85 -20.22
CA MET A 355 10.59 1.98 -21.68
C MET A 355 10.16 0.67 -22.31
N GLU A 356 9.25 0.76 -23.27
CA GLU A 356 8.89 -0.34 -24.15
C GLU A 356 9.44 -0.04 -25.55
N PHE A 357 10.08 -1.03 -26.18
CA PHE A 357 10.67 -0.88 -27.50
C PHE A 357 10.42 -2.11 -28.39
N THR A 358 10.49 -1.89 -29.69
CA THR A 358 10.47 -2.94 -30.71
C THR A 358 11.58 -2.67 -31.71
N ILE A 359 12.24 -3.73 -32.16
CA ILE A 359 13.19 -3.70 -33.26
C ILE A 359 12.56 -4.42 -34.43
N GLN A 360 12.32 -3.71 -35.52
CA GLN A 360 11.80 -4.27 -36.75
C GLN A 360 12.88 -4.22 -37.83
N ASP A 361 13.31 -5.38 -38.27
CA ASP A 361 14.32 -5.52 -39.34
C ASP A 361 15.56 -4.63 -39.08
N GLY A 362 16.12 -4.74 -37.90
CA GLY A 362 17.31 -4.02 -37.47
C GLY A 362 17.10 -2.54 -37.14
N LYS A 363 15.86 -2.03 -37.15
CA LYS A 363 15.53 -0.64 -36.80
C LYS A 363 14.82 -0.55 -35.49
N LEU A 364 15.34 0.25 -34.54
CA LEU A 364 14.75 0.49 -33.24
C LEU A 364 13.54 1.45 -33.31
N TRP A 365 12.49 1.12 -32.55
CA TRP A 365 11.32 1.91 -32.35
C TRP A 365 10.95 1.98 -30.86
N MET A 366 10.66 3.20 -30.37
CA MET A 366 10.16 3.42 -29.01
C MET A 366 8.63 3.42 -29.01
N LEU A 367 8.03 2.60 -28.16
CA LEU A 367 6.58 2.45 -28.08
C LEU A 367 5.98 3.15 -26.87
N GLN A 368 6.73 3.26 -25.76
CA GLN A 368 6.29 3.88 -24.53
C GLN A 368 7.50 4.29 -23.69
N THR A 369 7.34 5.39 -22.98
CA THR A 369 8.18 5.73 -21.83
C THR A 369 7.30 6.22 -20.68
N ARG A 370 7.72 5.95 -19.45
CA ARG A 370 7.08 6.44 -18.22
C ARG A 370 8.10 6.50 -17.10
N ASN A 371 7.80 7.27 -16.07
CA ASN A 371 8.58 7.22 -14.82
C ASN A 371 8.46 5.81 -14.25
N GLY A 372 9.59 5.18 -13.97
CA GLY A 372 9.65 3.77 -13.61
C GLY A 372 9.04 3.50 -12.24
N LYS A 373 8.17 2.49 -12.16
CA LYS A 373 7.74 1.93 -10.88
C LYS A 373 8.94 1.29 -10.20
N ARG A 374 9.05 1.46 -8.89
CA ARG A 374 10.24 1.07 -8.12
C ARG A 374 9.88 0.67 -6.71
N THR A 375 10.76 -0.10 -6.07
CA THR A 375 10.66 -0.43 -4.64
C THR A 375 10.93 0.79 -3.76
N GLY A 376 10.62 0.70 -2.46
CA GLY A 376 10.95 1.75 -1.50
C GLY A 376 12.45 2.03 -1.43
N ALA A 377 13.28 1.00 -1.45
CA ALA A 377 14.74 1.14 -1.46
C ALA A 377 15.24 1.88 -2.71
N ALA A 378 14.75 1.49 -3.89
CA ALA A 378 15.10 2.14 -5.14
C ALA A 378 14.61 3.60 -5.19
N MET A 379 13.42 3.88 -4.65
CA MET A 379 12.87 5.23 -4.56
C MET A 379 13.80 6.17 -3.80
N VAL A 380 14.25 5.76 -2.63
CA VAL A 380 15.17 6.55 -1.79
C VAL A 380 16.51 6.75 -2.50
N LYS A 381 17.12 5.66 -2.98
CA LYS A 381 18.42 5.73 -3.65
C LYS A 381 18.40 6.61 -4.90
N ILE A 382 17.43 6.44 -5.78
CA ILE A 382 17.32 7.23 -7.02
C ILE A 382 17.13 8.71 -6.71
N ALA A 383 16.27 9.05 -5.75
CA ALA A 383 16.06 10.45 -5.38
C ALA A 383 17.32 11.09 -4.80
N MET A 384 18.07 10.36 -3.97
CA MET A 384 19.33 10.89 -3.40
C MET A 384 20.42 10.99 -4.45
N ASP A 385 20.58 10.02 -5.33
CA ASP A 385 21.55 10.10 -6.44
C ASP A 385 21.25 11.31 -7.35
N LEU A 386 19.99 11.53 -7.73
CA LEU A 386 19.60 12.69 -8.56
C LEU A 386 19.74 14.03 -7.84
N LEU A 387 19.59 14.05 -6.53
CA LEU A 387 19.88 15.23 -5.71
C LEU A 387 21.37 15.54 -5.67
N HIS A 388 22.21 14.53 -5.41
CA HIS A 388 23.66 14.69 -5.30
C HIS A 388 24.32 15.10 -6.61
N ASP A 389 23.80 14.63 -7.75
CA ASP A 389 24.30 15.04 -9.07
C ASP A 389 23.74 16.39 -9.56
N GLY A 390 22.86 17.01 -8.77
CA GLY A 390 22.26 18.31 -9.07
C GLY A 390 21.12 18.28 -10.10
N THR A 391 20.62 17.10 -10.47
CA THR A 391 19.51 16.96 -11.42
C THR A 391 18.19 17.46 -10.83
N ILE A 392 17.96 17.24 -9.54
CA ILE A 392 16.78 17.72 -8.80
C ILE A 392 17.20 18.46 -7.54
N ASP A 393 16.31 19.30 -7.02
CA ASP A 393 16.50 19.98 -5.74
C ASP A 393 15.93 19.18 -4.55
N GLU A 394 16.20 19.64 -3.33
CA GLU A 394 15.78 18.99 -2.09
C GLU A 394 14.26 18.85 -1.98
N LYS A 395 13.53 19.88 -2.39
CA LYS A 395 12.05 19.86 -2.35
C LYS A 395 11.48 18.82 -3.30
N THR A 396 12.02 18.76 -4.51
CA THR A 396 11.64 17.75 -5.51
C THR A 396 11.95 16.34 -5.01
N ALA A 397 13.12 16.13 -4.39
CA ALA A 397 13.49 14.84 -3.82
C ALA A 397 12.49 14.39 -2.75
N LEU A 398 12.10 15.29 -1.83
CA LEU A 398 11.09 14.98 -0.80
C LEU A 398 9.71 14.72 -1.39
N LEU A 399 9.26 15.51 -2.38
CA LEU A 399 7.95 15.34 -3.01
C LEU A 399 7.83 14.04 -3.81
N ARG A 400 8.94 13.47 -4.27
CA ARG A 400 8.99 12.18 -4.95
C ARG A 400 8.91 10.98 -4.02
N MET A 401 9.12 11.16 -2.72
CA MET A 401 8.92 10.09 -1.76
C MET A 401 7.44 9.71 -1.68
N GLU A 402 7.16 8.42 -1.79
CA GLU A 402 5.87 7.85 -1.47
C GLU A 402 5.94 7.35 -0.02
N PRO A 403 5.38 8.08 0.95
CA PRO A 403 5.63 7.79 2.37
C PRO A 403 5.30 6.34 2.78
N GLN A 404 4.26 5.74 2.17
CA GLN A 404 3.88 4.37 2.46
C GLN A 404 4.96 3.34 2.08
N LYS A 405 5.75 3.62 1.04
CA LYS A 405 6.84 2.73 0.62
C LYS A 405 8.05 2.75 1.56
N LEU A 406 8.17 3.78 2.39
CA LEU A 406 9.22 3.83 3.42
C LEU A 406 9.03 2.74 4.48
N ASP A 407 7.80 2.27 4.67
CA ASP A 407 7.49 1.20 5.62
C ASP A 407 8.26 -0.11 5.30
N GLU A 408 8.47 -0.38 4.02
CA GLU A 408 9.26 -1.53 3.55
C GLU A 408 10.71 -1.50 4.06
N LEU A 409 11.26 -0.31 4.31
CA LEU A 409 12.65 -0.11 4.73
C LEU A 409 12.86 -0.21 6.24
N LEU A 410 11.79 -0.24 7.01
CA LEU A 410 11.83 -0.21 8.48
C LEU A 410 11.78 -1.60 9.11
N HIS A 411 11.52 -2.63 8.30
CA HIS A 411 11.32 -4.00 8.76
C HIS A 411 12.33 -4.96 8.12
N PRO A 412 12.69 -6.07 8.80
CA PRO A 412 13.48 -7.12 8.19
C PRO A 412 12.87 -7.61 6.88
N VAL A 413 13.70 -7.96 5.91
CA VAL A 413 13.30 -8.50 4.61
C VAL A 413 13.90 -9.87 4.39
N PHE A 414 13.27 -10.69 3.56
CA PHE A 414 13.84 -11.98 3.18
C PHE A 414 14.99 -11.82 2.18
N ASP A 415 16.01 -12.68 2.34
CA ASP A 415 17.03 -12.86 1.33
C ASP A 415 16.41 -13.35 0.01
N LYS A 416 16.74 -12.69 -1.09
CA LYS A 416 16.14 -12.97 -2.41
C LYS A 416 16.39 -14.41 -2.88
N SER A 417 17.56 -14.96 -2.57
CA SER A 417 17.91 -16.33 -2.95
C SER A 417 17.14 -17.38 -2.12
N GLY A 418 16.90 -17.09 -0.85
CA GLY A 418 16.07 -17.89 0.03
C GLY A 418 14.61 -17.91 -0.42
N LEU A 419 14.07 -16.76 -0.80
CA LEU A 419 12.69 -16.62 -1.22
C LEU A 419 12.35 -17.43 -2.48
N LYS A 420 13.26 -17.50 -3.45
CA LYS A 420 13.07 -18.29 -4.69
C LYS A 420 12.92 -19.79 -4.43
N ARG A 421 13.46 -20.30 -3.33
CA ARG A 421 13.39 -21.71 -2.93
C ARG A 421 12.27 -22.01 -1.95
N ALA A 422 11.64 -20.96 -1.42
CA ALA A 422 10.61 -21.09 -0.39
C ALA A 422 9.28 -21.60 -0.99
N LYS A 423 8.63 -22.53 -0.26
CA LYS A 423 7.31 -23.05 -0.66
C LYS A 423 6.22 -22.34 0.15
N VAL A 424 5.28 -21.70 -0.53
CA VAL A 424 4.08 -21.11 0.08
C VAL A 424 3.15 -22.23 0.55
N VAL A 425 2.74 -22.21 1.81
CA VAL A 425 1.84 -23.19 2.44
C VAL A 425 0.52 -22.61 2.90
N ALA A 426 0.45 -21.29 3.07
CA ALA A 426 -0.80 -20.58 3.37
C ALA A 426 -0.70 -19.10 2.93
N LYS A 427 -1.84 -18.45 2.84
CA LYS A 427 -1.93 -17.02 2.53
C LYS A 427 -2.97 -16.33 3.41
N GLY A 428 -2.61 -15.18 3.94
CA GLY A 428 -3.48 -14.30 4.70
C GLY A 428 -3.37 -12.85 4.24
N LEU A 429 -3.82 -11.94 5.07
CA LEU A 429 -3.72 -10.50 4.83
C LEU A 429 -2.33 -9.98 5.27
N PRO A 430 -1.71 -9.09 4.51
CA PRO A 430 -0.45 -8.44 4.87
C PRO A 430 -0.68 -7.39 5.97
N ALA A 431 -0.89 -7.87 7.20
CA ALA A 431 -1.37 -7.04 8.31
C ALA A 431 -0.31 -6.13 8.93
N SER A 432 0.94 -6.58 8.98
CA SER A 432 2.09 -5.77 9.38
C SER A 432 3.31 -6.22 8.60
N PRO A 433 4.04 -5.29 7.96
CA PRO A 433 5.11 -5.63 7.02
C PRO A 433 6.32 -6.27 7.70
N GLY A 434 7.23 -6.80 6.87
CA GLY A 434 8.47 -7.43 7.29
C GLY A 434 8.50 -8.93 7.04
N ALA A 435 9.66 -9.50 7.33
CA ALA A 435 9.94 -10.91 7.22
C ALA A 435 10.20 -11.50 8.60
N ALA A 436 9.61 -12.63 8.91
CA ALA A 436 9.83 -13.33 10.16
C ALA A 436 10.06 -14.81 9.92
N THR A 437 11.00 -15.40 10.65
CA THR A 437 11.27 -16.83 10.66
C THR A 437 11.37 -17.30 12.10
N GLY A 438 10.66 -18.35 12.45
CA GLY A 438 10.69 -18.89 13.81
C GLY A 438 9.99 -20.24 13.96
N GLN A 439 10.12 -20.79 15.15
CA GLN A 439 9.43 -22.01 15.54
C GLN A 439 8.02 -21.71 16.03
N ILE A 440 7.07 -22.51 15.61
CA ILE A 440 5.64 -22.33 15.97
C ILE A 440 5.47 -22.52 17.48
N VAL A 441 4.77 -21.55 18.08
CA VAL A 441 4.19 -21.65 19.43
C VAL A 441 2.74 -21.17 19.38
N PHE A 442 1.88 -21.74 20.23
CA PHE A 442 0.42 -21.47 20.18
C PHE A 442 -0.06 -20.61 21.35
N GLN A 443 0.72 -20.49 22.42
CA GLN A 443 0.37 -19.71 23.59
C GLN A 443 1.40 -18.62 23.86
N ALA A 444 0.93 -17.48 24.38
CA ALA A 444 1.80 -16.35 24.71
C ALA A 444 2.86 -16.72 25.76
N ASP A 445 2.49 -17.50 26.76
CA ASP A 445 3.41 -17.98 27.82
C ASP A 445 4.50 -18.91 27.24
N ASP A 446 4.13 -19.76 26.29
CA ASP A 446 5.11 -20.61 25.58
C ASP A 446 6.08 -19.74 24.76
N ALA A 447 5.59 -18.69 24.12
CA ALA A 447 6.43 -17.75 23.38
C ALA A 447 7.48 -17.10 24.30
N GLU A 448 7.07 -16.61 25.46
CA GLU A 448 7.98 -16.03 26.46
C GLU A 448 9.01 -17.04 26.93
N ALA A 449 8.57 -18.23 27.37
CA ALA A 449 9.45 -19.29 27.88
C ALA A 449 10.48 -19.76 26.83
N TRP A 450 10.10 -19.82 25.55
CA TRP A 450 11.01 -20.20 24.47
C TRP A 450 11.98 -19.07 24.12
N ALA A 451 11.51 -17.81 24.14
CA ALA A 451 12.35 -16.64 23.90
C ALA A 451 13.43 -16.45 24.98
N GLU A 452 13.10 -16.72 26.25
CA GLU A 452 14.08 -16.75 27.35
C GLU A 452 15.21 -17.76 27.10
N LYS A 453 14.90 -18.87 26.45
CA LYS A 453 15.87 -19.87 25.97
C LYS A 453 16.56 -19.49 24.66
N LYS A 454 16.43 -18.22 24.23
CA LYS A 454 16.99 -17.67 22.99
C LYS A 454 16.51 -18.36 21.70
N LYS A 455 15.34 -18.99 21.74
CA LYS A 455 14.68 -19.54 20.54
C LYS A 455 13.90 -18.44 19.80
N LYS A 456 13.98 -18.47 18.49
CA LYS A 456 13.14 -17.62 17.62
C LYS A 456 11.79 -18.27 17.46
N VAL A 457 10.70 -17.59 17.81
CA VAL A 457 9.35 -18.13 17.78
C VAL A 457 8.42 -17.30 16.89
N VAL A 458 7.44 -17.98 16.29
CA VAL A 458 6.28 -17.39 15.60
C VAL A 458 5.03 -17.79 16.38
N LEU A 459 4.27 -16.81 16.82
CA LEU A 459 3.04 -17.03 17.55
C LEU A 459 1.90 -17.28 16.59
N VAL A 460 1.29 -18.48 16.66
CA VAL A 460 0.17 -18.89 15.81
C VAL A 460 -1.09 -18.97 16.64
N ARG A 461 -2.09 -18.16 16.32
CA ARG A 461 -3.35 -18.08 17.07
C ARG A 461 -4.56 -18.18 16.15
N ILE A 462 -5.72 -18.56 16.67
CA ILE A 462 -6.99 -18.37 15.97
C ILE A 462 -7.26 -16.87 15.84
N GLU A 463 -7.12 -16.13 16.94
CA GLU A 463 -7.13 -14.68 17.04
C GLU A 463 -6.33 -14.28 18.29
N THR A 464 -5.81 -13.05 18.33
CA THR A 464 -5.10 -12.55 19.52
C THR A 464 -6.01 -11.69 20.40
N SER A 465 -5.69 -11.65 21.68
CA SER A 465 -6.32 -10.81 22.70
C SER A 465 -5.27 -9.96 23.43
N PRO A 466 -5.67 -8.97 24.25
CA PRO A 466 -4.73 -8.18 25.05
C PRO A 466 -3.81 -9.02 25.96
N GLU A 467 -4.26 -10.20 26.36
CA GLU A 467 -3.46 -11.15 27.17
C GLU A 467 -2.27 -11.73 26.42
N ASP A 468 -2.31 -11.71 25.07
CA ASP A 468 -1.24 -12.22 24.22
C ASP A 468 -0.09 -11.22 23.99
N LEU A 469 -0.19 -9.99 24.47
CA LEU A 469 0.75 -8.88 24.21
C LEU A 469 2.21 -9.25 24.48
N ARG A 470 2.49 -9.98 25.56
CA ARG A 470 3.85 -10.40 25.92
C ARG A 470 4.42 -11.41 24.92
N GLY A 471 3.62 -12.42 24.59
CA GLY A 471 3.99 -13.40 23.58
C GLY A 471 4.21 -12.77 22.22
N MET A 472 3.38 -11.81 21.84
CA MET A 472 3.54 -11.03 20.61
C MET A 472 4.83 -10.21 20.61
N ALA A 473 5.19 -9.60 21.74
CA ALA A 473 6.38 -8.76 21.86
C ALA A 473 7.69 -9.54 21.69
N VAL A 474 7.77 -10.78 22.16
CA VAL A 474 8.96 -11.64 22.04
C VAL A 474 9.00 -12.46 20.76
N ALA A 475 7.85 -12.69 20.12
CA ALA A 475 7.77 -13.42 18.86
C ALA A 475 8.46 -12.65 17.72
N GLN A 476 9.00 -13.39 16.75
CA GLN A 476 9.52 -12.82 15.51
C GLN A 476 8.38 -12.33 14.60
N GLY A 477 7.27 -13.04 14.60
CA GLY A 477 6.07 -12.72 13.84
C GLY A 477 4.82 -13.38 14.41
N ILE A 478 3.68 -12.91 13.95
CA ILE A 478 2.35 -13.35 14.37
C ILE A 478 1.56 -13.85 13.15
N LEU A 479 0.96 -15.03 13.28
CA LEU A 479 0.04 -15.60 12.30
C LEU A 479 -1.31 -15.84 12.96
N THR A 480 -2.39 -15.30 12.39
CA THR A 480 -3.75 -15.59 12.88
C THR A 480 -4.65 -16.16 11.80
N MET A 481 -5.50 -17.09 12.20
CA MET A 481 -6.53 -17.67 11.34
C MET A 481 -7.63 -16.66 11.02
N ARG A 482 -8.02 -15.85 12.01
CA ARG A 482 -9.06 -14.83 11.92
C ARG A 482 -8.48 -13.43 12.10
N GLY A 483 -9.23 -12.44 11.67
CA GLY A 483 -8.91 -11.02 11.85
C GLY A 483 -8.65 -10.31 10.53
N GLY A 484 -9.03 -9.04 10.48
CA GLY A 484 -8.78 -8.13 9.37
C GLY A 484 -7.56 -7.25 9.60
N MET A 485 -7.36 -6.26 8.74
CA MET A 485 -6.27 -5.27 8.83
C MET A 485 -6.38 -4.36 10.07
N THR A 486 -7.53 -4.29 10.69
CA THR A 486 -7.81 -3.53 11.91
C THR A 486 -7.99 -4.41 13.16
N SER A 487 -7.75 -5.71 13.05
CA SER A 487 -7.80 -6.64 14.18
C SER A 487 -6.77 -6.31 15.24
N HIS A 488 -6.98 -6.80 16.46
CA HIS A 488 -6.03 -6.64 17.57
C HIS A 488 -4.61 -7.10 17.15
N ALA A 489 -4.49 -8.28 16.52
CA ALA A 489 -3.21 -8.78 16.03
C ALA A 489 -2.52 -7.80 15.06
N ALA A 490 -3.25 -7.28 14.07
CA ALA A 490 -2.73 -6.37 13.07
C ALA A 490 -2.27 -5.04 13.67
N VAL A 491 -3.10 -4.42 14.51
CA VAL A 491 -2.81 -3.11 15.12
C VAL A 491 -1.64 -3.21 16.09
N VAL A 492 -1.64 -4.20 16.95
CA VAL A 492 -0.58 -4.40 17.95
C VAL A 492 0.74 -4.77 17.29
N ALA A 493 0.73 -5.67 16.31
CA ALA A 493 1.94 -6.04 15.58
C ALA A 493 2.58 -4.84 14.87
N ARG A 494 1.77 -3.99 14.23
CA ARG A 494 2.25 -2.73 13.64
C ARG A 494 2.85 -1.80 14.68
N GLY A 495 2.18 -1.64 15.81
CA GLY A 495 2.68 -0.82 16.92
C GLY A 495 4.02 -1.32 17.47
N MET A 496 4.22 -2.63 17.48
CA MET A 496 5.47 -3.28 17.95
C MET A 496 6.53 -3.43 16.86
N GLY A 497 6.21 -3.10 15.60
CA GLY A 497 7.10 -3.36 14.46
C GLY A 497 7.33 -4.85 14.18
N LYS A 498 6.34 -5.68 14.47
CA LYS A 498 6.40 -7.12 14.24
C LYS A 498 5.69 -7.52 12.96
N CYS A 499 6.29 -8.43 12.20
CA CYS A 499 5.66 -9.04 11.05
C CYS A 499 4.35 -9.73 11.46
N CYS A 500 3.28 -9.47 10.72
CA CYS A 500 1.99 -10.11 10.99
C CYS A 500 1.27 -10.51 9.69
N VAL A 501 0.85 -11.74 9.63
CA VAL A 501 -0.09 -12.27 8.64
C VAL A 501 -1.38 -12.61 9.39
N SER A 502 -2.48 -11.92 9.09
CA SER A 502 -3.76 -12.14 9.74
C SER A 502 -4.82 -12.65 8.77
N GLY A 503 -5.89 -13.24 9.31
CA GLY A 503 -7.00 -13.70 8.48
C GLY A 503 -6.62 -14.80 7.48
N ALA A 504 -5.69 -15.68 7.82
CA ALA A 504 -5.34 -16.85 7.03
C ALA A 504 -6.40 -17.96 7.20
N GLY A 505 -7.58 -17.72 6.61
CA GLY A 505 -8.77 -18.57 6.82
C GLY A 505 -8.64 -20.03 6.36
N GLU A 506 -7.61 -20.34 5.59
CA GLU A 506 -7.32 -21.71 5.11
C GLU A 506 -6.55 -22.57 6.13
N ILE A 507 -6.01 -21.97 7.19
CA ILE A 507 -5.31 -22.71 8.23
C ILE A 507 -6.29 -23.25 9.28
N GLU A 508 -5.99 -24.39 9.88
CA GLU A 508 -6.76 -24.98 10.96
C GLU A 508 -5.87 -25.10 12.21
N VAL A 509 -6.15 -24.30 13.23
CA VAL A 509 -5.40 -24.25 14.49
C VAL A 509 -6.11 -25.11 15.54
N ASP A 510 -5.38 -26.03 16.15
CA ASP A 510 -5.83 -26.86 17.27
C ASP A 510 -4.90 -26.65 18.49
N TYR A 511 -5.41 -25.90 19.47
CA TYR A 511 -4.65 -25.59 20.69
C TYR A 511 -4.43 -26.81 21.60
N LYS A 512 -5.37 -27.76 21.58
CA LYS A 512 -5.29 -28.94 22.44
C LYS A 512 -4.20 -29.88 21.97
N GLU A 513 -4.16 -30.14 20.67
CA GLU A 513 -3.14 -30.97 20.04
C GLU A 513 -1.85 -30.22 19.73
N LYS A 514 -1.83 -28.89 19.93
CA LYS A 514 -0.72 -28.00 19.58
C LYS A 514 -0.25 -28.19 18.13
N THR A 515 -1.21 -28.11 17.19
CA THR A 515 -0.96 -28.29 15.76
C THR A 515 -1.66 -27.23 14.93
N VAL A 516 -1.14 -26.99 13.73
CA VAL A 516 -1.79 -26.21 12.69
C VAL A 516 -1.66 -26.91 11.34
N LYS A 517 -2.78 -27.00 10.61
CA LYS A 517 -2.78 -27.54 9.24
C LYS A 517 -2.66 -26.40 8.24
N MET A 518 -1.72 -26.50 7.32
CA MET A 518 -1.48 -25.53 6.25
C MET A 518 -0.98 -26.27 5.01
N GLY A 519 -1.54 -25.97 3.84
CA GLY A 519 -1.08 -26.52 2.57
C GLY A 519 -1.04 -28.05 2.50
N GLY A 520 -1.97 -28.73 3.17
CA GLY A 520 -2.04 -30.19 3.23
C GLY A 520 -1.04 -30.86 4.19
N LYS A 521 -0.26 -30.08 4.95
CA LYS A 521 0.69 -30.57 5.95
C LYS A 521 0.26 -30.14 7.35
N THR A 522 0.47 -31.01 8.34
CA THR A 522 0.26 -30.72 9.76
C THR A 522 1.59 -30.29 10.40
N TYR A 523 1.63 -29.09 10.94
CA TYR A 523 2.76 -28.52 11.68
C TYR A 523 2.50 -28.67 13.17
N LYS A 524 3.53 -29.03 13.91
CA LYS A 524 3.50 -29.15 15.38
C LYS A 524 4.22 -27.97 16.01
N GLU A 525 3.99 -27.75 17.30
CA GLU A 525 4.79 -26.83 18.10
C GLU A 525 6.27 -27.12 17.96
N GLY A 526 7.06 -26.11 17.64
CA GLY A 526 8.50 -26.24 17.39
C GLY A 526 8.89 -26.40 15.91
N ASP A 527 7.95 -26.69 15.01
CA ASP A 527 8.25 -26.70 13.57
C ASP A 527 8.52 -25.27 13.06
N TRP A 528 9.39 -25.17 12.05
CA TRP A 528 9.79 -23.89 11.49
C TRP A 528 8.85 -23.43 10.39
N ILE A 529 8.46 -22.16 10.46
CA ILE A 529 7.77 -21.44 9.39
C ILE A 529 8.34 -20.05 9.22
N SER A 530 8.08 -19.46 8.06
CA SER A 530 8.43 -18.08 7.76
C SER A 530 7.21 -17.30 7.29
N LEU A 531 7.09 -16.04 7.72
CA LEU A 531 5.97 -15.15 7.39
C LEU A 531 6.47 -13.97 6.58
N ASN A 532 5.77 -13.65 5.48
CA ASN A 532 5.96 -12.41 4.75
C ASN A 532 4.79 -11.46 5.05
N GLY A 533 5.01 -10.55 5.98
CA GLY A 533 4.00 -9.59 6.38
C GLY A 533 3.66 -8.54 5.31
N SER A 534 4.50 -8.38 4.29
CA SER A 534 4.27 -7.46 3.17
C SER A 534 3.39 -8.05 2.07
N THR A 535 3.41 -9.38 1.89
CA THR A 535 2.59 -10.09 0.87
C THR A 535 1.47 -10.94 1.45
N GLY A 536 1.54 -11.30 2.73
CA GLY A 536 0.61 -12.22 3.39
C GLY A 536 0.93 -13.70 3.19
N ASP A 537 2.09 -14.02 2.60
CA ASP A 537 2.49 -15.40 2.36
C ASP A 537 3.11 -16.05 3.59
N VAL A 538 2.80 -17.34 3.79
CA VAL A 538 3.40 -18.20 4.80
C VAL A 538 4.22 -19.30 4.10
N TYR A 539 5.49 -19.44 4.49
CA TYR A 539 6.42 -20.39 3.87
C TYR A 539 6.76 -21.54 4.80
N ASP A 540 6.95 -22.72 4.21
CA ASP A 540 7.49 -23.90 4.91
C ASP A 540 8.96 -23.70 5.27
N GLY A 541 9.34 -23.96 6.53
CA GLY A 541 10.71 -23.94 6.99
C GLY A 541 11.31 -22.55 7.21
N GLN A 542 12.64 -22.51 7.22
CA GLN A 542 13.43 -21.31 7.50
C GLN A 542 13.82 -20.59 6.20
N VAL A 543 13.35 -19.39 6.02
CA VAL A 543 13.82 -18.48 4.96
C VAL A 543 14.72 -17.43 5.61
N PRO A 544 15.97 -17.25 5.17
CA PRO A 544 16.89 -16.26 5.74
C PRO A 544 16.35 -14.83 5.62
N THR A 545 16.61 -14.02 6.65
CA THR A 545 16.22 -12.59 6.70
C THR A 545 17.45 -11.72 6.89
N THR A 546 17.35 -10.46 6.43
CA THR A 546 18.32 -9.38 6.63
C THR A 546 17.67 -8.23 7.38
N GLU A 547 18.42 -7.65 8.36
CA GLU A 547 17.95 -6.46 9.09
C GLU A 547 17.98 -5.22 8.18
N PRO A 548 17.07 -4.23 8.39
CA PRO A 548 17.05 -3.00 7.62
C PRO A 548 18.24 -2.10 7.99
N GLU A 549 18.84 -1.44 6.99
CA GLU A 549 19.81 -0.38 7.18
C GLU A 549 19.09 0.97 7.16
N LEU A 550 19.17 1.72 8.27
CA LEU A 550 18.51 3.02 8.44
C LEU A 550 19.47 4.20 8.23
N ASP A 551 20.73 3.92 7.91
CA ASP A 551 21.77 4.91 7.65
C ASP A 551 21.86 5.27 6.16
N GLY A 552 22.84 6.08 5.77
CA GLY A 552 23.06 6.47 4.38
C GLY A 552 21.90 7.30 3.80
N ASP A 553 21.44 6.89 2.64
CA ASP A 553 20.40 7.63 1.87
C ASP A 553 19.09 7.80 2.64
N PHE A 554 18.67 6.79 3.40
CA PHE A 554 17.48 6.89 4.25
C PHE A 554 17.66 7.94 5.35
N GLY A 555 18.81 7.94 6.02
CA GLY A 555 19.15 8.94 7.05
C GLY A 555 19.17 10.36 6.47
N GLU A 556 19.65 10.52 5.24
CA GLU A 556 19.64 11.80 4.54
C GLU A 556 18.23 12.29 4.21
N VAL A 557 17.33 11.40 3.77
CA VAL A 557 15.91 11.74 3.57
C VAL A 557 15.30 12.24 4.88
N MET A 558 15.60 11.58 6.01
CA MET A 558 15.09 12.01 7.32
C MET A 558 15.63 13.38 7.73
N ASN A 559 16.89 13.68 7.43
CA ASN A 559 17.49 15.00 7.69
C ASN A 559 16.84 16.09 6.82
N LEU A 560 16.58 15.80 5.56
CA LEU A 560 15.86 16.71 4.67
C LEU A 560 14.43 16.96 5.15
N ALA A 561 13.71 15.91 5.57
CA ALA A 561 12.38 16.05 6.14
C ALA A 561 12.39 16.94 7.38
N ALA A 562 13.36 16.78 8.28
CA ALA A 562 13.51 17.61 9.46
C ALA A 562 13.76 19.10 9.11
N LYS A 563 14.48 19.39 8.03
CA LYS A 563 14.75 20.74 7.55
C LYS A 563 13.50 21.50 7.13
N TYR A 564 12.54 20.83 6.52
CA TYR A 564 11.34 21.45 5.92
C TYR A 564 10.08 21.35 6.76
N THR A 565 10.00 20.40 7.68
CA THR A 565 8.80 20.20 8.50
C THR A 565 8.56 21.33 9.49
N LYS A 566 7.29 21.71 9.63
CA LYS A 566 6.83 22.68 10.65
C LYS A 566 6.05 21.98 11.76
N THR A 567 5.48 20.82 11.49
CA THR A 567 4.70 20.02 12.42
C THR A 567 5.60 18.98 13.07
N LEU A 568 5.60 18.92 14.40
CA LEU A 568 6.36 17.91 15.13
C LEU A 568 5.75 16.53 14.92
N VAL A 569 6.59 15.52 14.93
CA VAL A 569 6.15 14.12 14.92
C VAL A 569 6.49 13.47 16.25
N ARG A 570 5.47 13.13 17.00
CA ARG A 570 5.54 12.40 18.27
C ARG A 570 5.19 10.93 18.06
N THR A 571 5.35 10.14 19.08
CA THR A 571 5.04 8.71 19.05
C THR A 571 3.97 8.32 20.07
N ASN A 572 3.24 7.25 19.77
CA ASN A 572 2.42 6.52 20.74
C ASN A 572 3.29 5.39 21.29
N ALA A 573 3.67 5.49 22.55
CA ALA A 573 4.55 4.52 23.21
C ALA A 573 4.16 4.34 24.66
N ASP A 574 4.05 3.09 25.08
CA ASP A 574 3.57 2.70 26.41
C ASP A 574 4.68 2.09 27.28
N THR A 575 5.85 1.83 26.70
CA THR A 575 7.01 1.25 27.37
C THR A 575 8.29 2.04 27.09
N PRO A 576 9.30 1.98 28.00
CA PRO A 576 10.61 2.58 27.75
C PRO A 576 11.29 2.07 26.47
N ARG A 577 11.08 0.80 26.13
CA ARG A 577 11.62 0.18 24.91
C ARG A 577 11.05 0.83 23.67
N ASP A 578 9.73 0.97 23.59
CA ASP A 578 9.05 1.57 22.44
C ASP A 578 9.42 3.06 22.31
N ALA A 579 9.54 3.77 23.45
CA ALA A 579 10.00 5.16 23.49
C ALA A 579 11.41 5.31 22.91
N LYS A 580 12.35 4.43 23.27
CA LYS A 580 13.72 4.41 22.75
C LYS A 580 13.74 4.10 21.24
N GLN A 581 12.94 3.13 20.79
CA GLN A 581 12.82 2.79 19.38
C GLN A 581 12.29 3.98 18.57
N ALA A 582 11.27 4.64 19.06
CA ALA A 582 10.71 5.84 18.43
C ALA A 582 11.71 7.00 18.38
N ARG A 583 12.51 7.18 19.43
CA ARG A 583 13.60 8.17 19.44
C ARG A 583 14.67 7.85 18.39
N HIS A 584 14.98 6.59 18.20
CA HIS A 584 15.88 6.14 17.13
C HIS A 584 15.34 6.52 15.75
N PHE A 585 14.04 6.45 15.52
CA PHE A 585 13.38 6.92 14.30
C PHE A 585 13.17 8.44 14.22
N GLY A 586 13.58 9.20 15.25
CA GLY A 586 13.53 10.65 15.28
C GLY A 586 12.23 11.22 15.84
N ALA A 587 11.47 10.49 16.64
CA ALA A 587 10.31 11.00 17.35
C ALA A 587 10.70 12.17 18.28
N GLN A 588 9.86 13.20 18.32
CA GLN A 588 10.09 14.45 19.05
C GLN A 588 9.21 14.57 20.30
N GLY A 589 8.95 13.45 20.94
CA GLY A 589 8.14 13.32 22.14
C GLY A 589 7.15 12.15 22.06
N ILE A 590 6.34 12.03 23.11
CA ILE A 590 5.21 11.08 23.15
C ILE A 590 3.91 11.87 23.14
N GLY A 591 3.05 11.59 22.16
CA GLY A 591 1.71 12.16 22.04
C GLY A 591 0.63 11.32 22.70
N LEU A 592 0.92 10.05 22.97
CA LEU A 592 0.03 9.13 23.68
C LEU A 592 0.83 8.05 24.40
N CYS A 593 0.76 8.04 25.71
CA CYS A 593 1.13 6.93 26.56
C CYS A 593 -0.15 6.40 27.25
N ARG A 594 -0.51 5.15 26.94
CA ARG A 594 -1.72 4.49 27.43
C ARG A 594 -1.41 3.76 28.73
N THR A 595 -1.93 4.23 29.83
CA THR A 595 -1.62 3.69 31.17
C THR A 595 -2.22 2.32 31.42
N GLU A 596 -3.33 1.97 30.77
CA GLU A 596 -3.96 0.65 30.86
C GLU A 596 -3.04 -0.49 30.43
N HIS A 597 -2.19 -0.28 29.43
CA HIS A 597 -1.25 -1.31 28.97
C HIS A 597 -0.20 -1.70 30.01
N MET A 598 0.06 -0.80 30.94
CA MET A 598 0.98 -1.06 32.06
C MET A 598 0.41 -2.04 33.10
N PHE A 599 -0.91 -2.23 33.14
CA PHE A 599 -1.57 -3.04 34.16
C PHE A 599 -1.63 -4.55 33.87
N PHE A 600 -1.33 -4.95 32.63
CA PHE A 600 -1.42 -6.35 32.22
C PHE A 600 -0.16 -7.17 32.55
N GLU A 601 0.92 -6.58 33.04
CA GLU A 601 2.17 -7.27 33.29
C GLU A 601 2.32 -7.77 34.76
N GLY A 602 2.64 -9.06 34.93
CA GLY A 602 3.01 -9.68 36.19
C GLY A 602 1.97 -9.48 37.32
N ASP A 603 2.42 -9.06 38.48
CA ASP A 603 1.56 -8.86 39.64
C ASP A 603 0.65 -7.62 39.54
N ARG A 604 0.80 -6.82 38.51
CA ARG A 604 0.01 -5.60 38.29
C ARG A 604 -1.45 -5.90 38.06
N ILE A 605 -1.73 -6.91 37.23
CA ILE A 605 -3.10 -7.33 36.92
C ILE A 605 -3.82 -7.80 38.20
N LYS A 606 -3.09 -8.43 39.13
CA LYS A 606 -3.63 -8.83 40.42
C LYS A 606 -4.03 -7.64 41.25
N ALA A 607 -3.18 -6.61 41.36
CA ALA A 607 -3.48 -5.39 42.12
C ALA A 607 -4.65 -4.60 41.52
N ILE A 608 -4.77 -4.52 40.17
CA ILE A 608 -5.94 -3.84 39.53
C ILE A 608 -7.24 -4.62 39.81
N ARG A 609 -7.19 -5.95 39.79
CA ARG A 609 -8.34 -6.81 40.17
C ARG A 609 -8.74 -6.66 41.64
N GLU A 610 -7.77 -6.55 42.53
CA GLU A 610 -8.04 -6.21 43.96
C GLU A 610 -8.77 -4.88 44.11
N MET A 611 -8.35 -3.87 43.35
CA MET A 611 -9.03 -2.57 43.32
C MET A 611 -10.50 -2.67 42.83
N ILE A 612 -10.70 -3.43 41.72
CA ILE A 612 -12.04 -3.65 41.13
C ILE A 612 -12.97 -4.40 42.09
N LEU A 613 -12.43 -5.38 42.80
CA LEU A 613 -13.19 -6.22 43.75
C LEU A 613 -13.41 -5.58 45.11
N ALA A 614 -12.71 -4.48 45.42
CA ALA A 614 -12.85 -3.77 46.70
C ALA A 614 -14.29 -3.26 46.90
N SER A 615 -14.79 -3.42 48.11
CA SER A 615 -16.14 -3.01 48.51
C SER A 615 -16.29 -1.54 48.80
N ASP A 616 -15.18 -0.87 49.15
CA ASP A 616 -15.15 0.53 49.60
C ASP A 616 -13.91 1.28 49.07
N GLU A 617 -13.87 2.58 49.34
CA GLU A 617 -12.77 3.45 48.94
C GLU A 617 -11.45 3.08 49.61
N GLU A 618 -11.45 2.67 50.86
CA GLU A 618 -10.26 2.30 51.63
C GLU A 618 -9.58 1.07 50.99
N GLY A 619 -10.37 0.06 50.62
CA GLY A 619 -9.90 -1.13 49.89
C GLY A 619 -9.34 -0.79 48.53
N ARG A 620 -10.00 0.11 47.78
CA ARG A 620 -9.48 0.59 46.50
C ARG A 620 -8.16 1.32 46.62
N ARG A 621 -8.04 2.21 47.59
CA ARG A 621 -6.80 2.96 47.90
C ARG A 621 -5.65 2.03 48.28
N ALA A 622 -5.93 1.01 49.09
CA ALA A 622 -4.91 -0.01 49.44
C ALA A 622 -4.38 -0.76 48.23
N ALA A 623 -5.25 -1.16 47.28
CA ALA A 623 -4.86 -1.82 46.05
C ALA A 623 -4.08 -0.86 45.13
N LEU A 624 -4.53 0.37 44.95
CA LEU A 624 -3.86 1.40 44.16
C LEU A 624 -2.47 1.75 44.71
N ALA A 625 -2.27 1.71 46.03
CA ALA A 625 -0.96 1.91 46.65
C ALA A 625 0.08 0.86 46.23
N LYS A 626 -0.35 -0.35 45.85
CA LYS A 626 0.53 -1.40 45.27
C LYS A 626 0.94 -1.11 43.82
N LEU A 627 0.06 -0.45 43.06
CA LEU A 627 0.29 -0.10 41.67
C LEU A 627 1.20 1.12 41.51
N LEU A 628 1.15 2.06 42.44
CA LEU A 628 1.85 3.34 42.35
C LEU A 628 3.35 3.20 42.10
N PRO A 629 4.14 2.42 42.86
CA PRO A 629 5.57 2.29 42.61
C PRO A 629 5.88 1.61 41.26
N MET A 630 5.01 0.74 40.79
CA MET A 630 5.17 0.06 39.49
C MET A 630 4.98 1.07 38.34
N GLN A 631 3.90 1.81 38.31
CA GLN A 631 3.66 2.85 37.31
C GLN A 631 4.69 3.97 37.39
N ARG A 632 5.09 4.40 38.56
CA ARG A 632 6.16 5.38 38.73
C ARG A 632 7.45 4.94 38.07
N GLY A 633 7.86 3.68 38.23
CA GLY A 633 9.03 3.12 37.58
C GLY A 633 8.90 3.12 36.04
N ASP A 634 7.72 2.81 35.51
CA ASP A 634 7.46 2.85 34.06
C ASP A 634 7.59 4.27 33.51
N PHE A 635 7.00 5.25 34.18
CA PHE A 635 7.09 6.65 33.77
C PHE A 635 8.52 7.18 33.86
N GLU A 636 9.29 6.79 34.87
CA GLU A 636 10.72 7.15 34.97
C GLU A 636 11.49 6.70 33.71
N GLY A 637 11.32 5.45 33.32
CA GLY A 637 11.96 4.89 32.13
C GLY A 637 11.53 5.61 30.83
N ILE A 638 10.25 5.96 30.71
CA ILE A 638 9.70 6.70 29.58
C ILE A 638 10.23 8.14 29.54
N PHE A 639 10.25 8.84 30.67
CA PHE A 639 10.78 10.20 30.75
C PHE A 639 12.29 10.26 30.45
N GLU A 640 13.07 9.29 30.90
CA GLU A 640 14.49 9.18 30.58
C GLU A 640 14.72 8.98 29.06
N ALA A 641 13.90 8.15 28.42
CA ALA A 641 13.98 7.93 26.98
C ALA A 641 13.61 9.19 26.16
N MET A 642 12.80 10.08 26.75
CA MET A 642 12.33 11.33 26.11
C MET A 642 12.97 12.59 26.72
N ASP A 643 14.19 12.49 27.17
CA ASP A 643 14.94 13.64 27.72
C ASP A 643 14.87 14.87 26.80
N GLY A 644 14.34 15.98 27.31
CA GLY A 644 14.15 17.22 26.58
C GLY A 644 12.86 17.33 25.76
N PHE A 645 12.01 16.28 25.75
CA PHE A 645 10.79 16.25 24.95
C PHE A 645 9.55 16.07 25.82
N GLY A 646 8.40 16.56 25.31
CA GLY A 646 7.12 16.41 25.98
C GLY A 646 6.61 14.97 25.96
N VAL A 647 5.99 14.55 27.06
CA VAL A 647 5.38 13.23 27.20
C VAL A 647 3.93 13.38 27.65
N THR A 648 3.00 13.05 26.76
CA THR A 648 1.56 13.05 27.06
C THR A 648 1.16 11.69 27.61
N VAL A 649 0.73 11.67 28.87
CA VAL A 649 0.23 10.47 29.54
C VAL A 649 -1.29 10.54 29.66
N ARG A 650 -1.97 9.56 29.06
CA ARG A 650 -3.42 9.43 29.16
C ARG A 650 -3.79 8.67 30.44
N LEU A 651 -4.64 9.24 31.26
CA LEU A 651 -5.20 8.57 32.40
C LEU A 651 -6.04 7.36 32.00
N LEU A 652 -6.35 6.48 32.92
CA LEU A 652 -7.07 5.22 32.69
C LEU A 652 -8.32 5.45 31.81
N ASP A 653 -8.40 4.76 30.68
CA ASP A 653 -9.47 4.95 29.70
C ASP A 653 -10.46 3.79 29.60
N PRO A 654 -10.06 2.49 29.51
CA PRO A 654 -11.02 1.42 29.28
C PRO A 654 -11.91 1.13 30.49
N PRO A 655 -13.09 0.55 30.27
CA PRO A 655 -13.98 0.14 31.36
C PRO A 655 -13.34 -0.98 32.19
N LEU A 656 -13.72 -1.06 33.48
CA LEU A 656 -13.09 -2.00 34.42
C LEU A 656 -13.29 -3.47 34.04
N HIS A 657 -14.35 -3.83 33.31
CA HIS A 657 -14.60 -5.21 32.95
C HIS A 657 -13.50 -5.77 32.00
N GLU A 658 -12.72 -4.94 31.32
CA GLU A 658 -11.60 -5.41 30.49
C GLU A 658 -10.46 -6.02 31.30
N PHE A 659 -10.35 -5.71 32.57
CA PHE A 659 -9.30 -6.23 33.47
C PHE A 659 -9.68 -7.53 34.19
N VAL A 660 -10.93 -7.96 34.08
CA VAL A 660 -11.44 -9.14 34.79
C VAL A 660 -11.65 -10.31 33.83
N PRO A 661 -11.46 -11.55 34.31
CA PRO A 661 -11.66 -12.72 33.46
C PRO A 661 -13.14 -13.00 33.21
N HIS A 662 -13.48 -13.40 31.97
CA HIS A 662 -14.83 -13.73 31.54
C HIS A 662 -15.12 -15.23 31.54
N GLN A 663 -14.09 -16.07 31.56
CA GLN A 663 -14.24 -17.53 31.59
C GLN A 663 -14.31 -18.06 33.03
N THR A 664 -15.21 -18.99 33.29
CA THR A 664 -15.42 -19.58 34.62
C THR A 664 -14.14 -20.18 35.24
N ALA A 665 -13.29 -20.82 34.44
CA ALA A 665 -12.04 -21.39 34.91
C ALA A 665 -11.09 -20.32 35.47
N THR A 666 -10.92 -19.24 34.74
CA THR A 666 -10.06 -18.09 35.15
C THR A 666 -10.69 -17.26 36.26
N GLN A 667 -12.03 -17.17 36.32
CA GLN A 667 -12.73 -16.57 37.47
C GLN A 667 -12.50 -17.36 38.74
N LYS A 668 -12.45 -18.69 38.65
CA LYS A 668 -12.15 -19.57 39.80
C LYS A 668 -10.72 -19.39 40.30
N GLU A 669 -9.76 -19.27 39.38
CA GLU A 669 -8.38 -18.95 39.72
C GLU A 669 -8.27 -17.61 40.43
N MET A 670 -8.92 -16.56 39.89
CA MET A 670 -8.98 -15.24 40.51
C MET A 670 -9.62 -15.30 41.90
N ALA A 671 -10.73 -16.03 42.09
CA ALA A 671 -11.37 -16.20 43.38
C ALA A 671 -10.41 -16.83 44.40
N ASN A 672 -9.70 -17.87 44.04
CA ASN A 672 -8.71 -18.50 44.90
C ASN A 672 -7.54 -17.56 45.28
N GLU A 673 -7.02 -16.81 44.31
CA GLU A 673 -5.95 -15.83 44.55
C GLU A 673 -6.38 -14.69 45.48
N MET A 674 -7.62 -14.26 45.34
CA MET A 674 -8.19 -13.11 46.12
C MET A 674 -8.82 -13.53 47.48
N GLY A 675 -8.92 -14.82 47.73
CA GLY A 675 -9.60 -15.31 48.93
C GLY A 675 -11.11 -15.09 48.94
N LEU A 676 -11.72 -15.06 47.77
CA LEU A 676 -13.16 -14.88 47.55
C LEU A 676 -13.79 -16.16 47.04
N THR A 677 -15.12 -16.25 47.08
CA THR A 677 -15.86 -17.32 46.43
C THR A 677 -15.99 -17.07 44.93
N LEU A 678 -16.17 -18.14 44.16
CA LEU A 678 -16.45 -18.01 42.70
C LEU A 678 -17.71 -17.19 42.45
N GLU A 679 -18.73 -17.34 43.31
CA GLU A 679 -20.00 -16.63 43.21
C GLU A 679 -19.85 -15.12 43.40
N GLU A 680 -19.01 -14.69 44.37
CA GLU A 680 -18.70 -13.27 44.61
C GLU A 680 -17.95 -12.67 43.41
N VAL A 681 -16.94 -13.36 42.88
CA VAL A 681 -16.21 -12.91 41.69
C VAL A 681 -17.13 -12.82 40.48
N LYS A 682 -17.93 -13.87 40.23
CA LYS A 682 -18.87 -13.90 39.12
C LYS A 682 -19.92 -12.77 39.23
N ALA A 683 -20.51 -12.57 40.40
CA ALA A 683 -21.48 -11.48 40.63
C ALA A 683 -20.86 -10.10 40.34
N LYS A 684 -19.62 -9.88 40.75
CA LYS A 684 -18.92 -8.61 40.47
C LYS A 684 -18.64 -8.45 38.97
N VAL A 685 -18.16 -9.48 38.30
CA VAL A 685 -17.89 -9.45 36.84
C VAL A 685 -19.19 -9.16 36.10
N ASP A 686 -20.28 -9.87 36.43
CA ASP A 686 -21.60 -9.68 35.81
C ASP A 686 -22.12 -8.25 36.03
N SER A 687 -21.82 -7.65 37.19
CA SER A 687 -22.21 -6.26 37.49
C SER A 687 -21.46 -5.21 36.69
N LEU A 688 -20.32 -5.56 36.11
CA LEU A 688 -19.50 -4.67 35.28
C LEU A 688 -19.84 -4.80 33.78
N GLU A 689 -20.65 -5.81 33.39
CA GLU A 689 -21.04 -6.01 32.03
C GLU A 689 -21.94 -4.88 31.54
N GLU A 690 -21.60 -4.31 30.40
CA GLU A 690 -22.35 -3.22 29.78
C GLU A 690 -22.73 -3.63 28.33
N PHE A 691 -23.90 -3.22 27.87
CA PHE A 691 -24.36 -3.48 26.51
C PHE A 691 -23.51 -2.76 25.47
N ASN A 692 -23.03 -1.57 25.78
CA ASN A 692 -22.16 -0.74 24.95
C ASN A 692 -20.97 -0.21 25.76
N PRO A 693 -19.96 -1.02 26.05
CA PRO A 693 -18.83 -0.63 26.90
C PRO A 693 -18.11 0.62 26.42
N MET A 694 -18.01 0.80 25.09
CA MET A 694 -17.34 1.96 24.49
C MET A 694 -18.06 3.29 24.76
N LEU A 695 -19.35 3.25 25.02
CA LEU A 695 -20.19 4.41 25.36
C LEU A 695 -20.54 4.48 26.86
N GLY A 696 -20.02 3.57 27.65
CA GLY A 696 -20.39 3.34 29.02
C GLY A 696 -19.48 3.99 30.09
N HIS A 697 -19.25 3.25 31.17
CA HIS A 697 -18.48 3.69 32.32
C HIS A 697 -16.97 3.51 32.11
N ARG A 698 -16.38 4.45 31.43
CA ARG A 698 -14.96 4.49 31.13
C ARG A 698 -14.39 5.92 31.11
N GLY A 699 -13.08 6.05 30.96
CA GLY A 699 -12.41 7.33 30.83
C GLY A 699 -12.62 8.27 32.00
N CYS A 700 -12.89 9.52 31.73
CA CYS A 700 -13.14 10.53 32.80
C CYS A 700 -14.37 10.19 33.68
N ARG A 701 -15.34 9.44 33.13
CA ARG A 701 -16.51 9.00 33.91
C ARG A 701 -16.09 8.07 35.02
N LEU A 702 -15.13 7.20 34.77
CA LEU A 702 -14.53 6.33 35.79
C LEU A 702 -13.72 7.12 36.81
N GLY A 703 -12.91 8.10 36.36
CA GLY A 703 -12.13 8.99 37.21
C GLY A 703 -13.00 9.93 38.11
N ILE A 704 -14.23 10.22 37.65
CA ILE A 704 -15.22 10.97 38.46
C ILE A 704 -15.88 10.08 39.52
N THR A 705 -16.23 8.85 39.14
CA THR A 705 -16.85 7.88 40.07
C THR A 705 -15.84 7.36 41.12
N TYR A 706 -14.58 7.12 40.66
CA TYR A 706 -13.48 6.66 41.52
C TYR A 706 -12.28 7.61 41.47
N PRO A 707 -12.36 8.80 42.08
CA PRO A 707 -11.33 9.84 41.98
C PRO A 707 -9.96 9.42 42.52
N GLU A 708 -9.90 8.41 43.37
CA GLU A 708 -8.65 7.83 43.87
C GLU A 708 -7.77 7.24 42.78
N ILE A 709 -8.33 6.80 41.65
CA ILE A 709 -7.58 6.31 40.48
C ILE A 709 -6.82 7.48 39.87
N THR A 710 -7.49 8.59 39.61
CA THR A 710 -6.86 9.81 39.06
C THR A 710 -5.78 10.34 39.99
N GLU A 711 -6.02 10.34 41.28
CA GLU A 711 -5.07 10.78 42.32
C GLU A 711 -3.80 9.89 42.28
N MET A 712 -3.95 8.57 42.28
CA MET A 712 -2.83 7.63 42.21
C MET A 712 -1.98 7.82 40.96
N GLN A 713 -2.61 7.86 39.77
CA GLN A 713 -1.89 8.03 38.52
C GLN A 713 -1.17 9.38 38.45
N THR A 714 -1.78 10.46 38.89
CA THR A 714 -1.15 11.78 38.97
C THR A 714 0.06 11.77 39.89
N ARG A 715 -0.05 11.16 41.05
CA ARG A 715 1.07 11.02 41.99
C ARG A 715 2.22 10.26 41.37
N ALA A 716 1.94 9.13 40.72
CA ALA A 716 2.97 8.33 40.02
C ALA A 716 3.70 9.13 38.93
N ILE A 717 2.96 9.89 38.13
CA ILE A 717 3.54 10.74 37.04
C ILE A 717 4.44 11.84 37.63
N ILE A 718 3.96 12.58 38.59
CA ILE A 718 4.68 13.72 39.20
C ILE A 718 5.90 13.25 40.01
N GLU A 719 5.77 12.18 40.81
CA GLU A 719 6.90 11.58 41.51
C GLU A 719 7.98 11.07 40.55
N ALA A 720 7.58 10.40 39.47
CA ALA A 720 8.50 9.95 38.43
C ALA A 720 9.25 11.10 37.74
N ALA A 721 8.51 12.19 37.44
CA ALA A 721 9.11 13.40 36.87
C ALA A 721 10.15 14.04 37.82
N LEU A 722 9.86 14.15 39.10
CA LEU A 722 10.80 14.67 40.11
C LEU A 722 12.03 13.76 40.24
N ASN A 723 11.82 12.43 40.26
CA ASN A 723 12.90 11.46 40.38
C ASN A 723 13.89 11.54 39.21
N VAL A 724 13.41 11.64 37.96
CA VAL A 724 14.27 11.75 36.80
C VAL A 724 14.90 13.14 36.66
N LYS A 725 14.21 14.19 37.09
CA LYS A 725 14.78 15.54 37.17
C LYS A 725 16.01 15.56 38.08
N ALA A 726 15.98 14.88 39.23
CA ALA A 726 17.11 14.71 40.12
C ALA A 726 18.33 14.05 39.49
N LYS A 727 18.12 13.24 38.42
CA LYS A 727 19.17 12.63 37.61
C LYS A 727 19.70 13.52 36.46
N GLY A 728 19.22 14.74 36.33
CA GLY A 728 19.58 15.69 35.31
C GLY A 728 18.79 15.61 34.02
N VAL A 729 17.71 14.82 33.98
CA VAL A 729 16.81 14.71 32.83
C VAL A 729 15.90 15.93 32.73
N LYS A 730 15.76 16.49 31.52
CA LYS A 730 14.78 17.56 31.24
C LYS A 730 13.43 16.93 30.94
N VAL A 731 12.52 17.02 31.91
CA VAL A 731 11.22 16.35 31.85
C VAL A 731 10.06 17.32 31.67
N PHE A 732 9.12 17.00 30.78
CA PHE A 732 7.94 17.80 30.45
C PHE A 732 6.68 16.91 30.42
N PRO A 733 6.11 16.58 31.62
CA PRO A 733 4.92 15.77 31.68
C PRO A 733 3.68 16.55 31.25
N GLU A 734 2.83 15.88 30.46
CA GLU A 734 1.55 16.38 30.00
C GLU A 734 0.48 15.32 30.34
N ILE A 735 -0.45 15.70 31.24
CA ILE A 735 -1.48 14.78 31.76
C ILE A 735 -2.76 14.97 30.98
N MET A 736 -3.25 13.92 30.32
CA MET A 736 -4.39 13.95 29.42
C MET A 736 -5.58 13.19 29.97
N VAL A 737 -6.71 13.89 30.11
CA VAL A 737 -7.98 13.30 30.55
C VAL A 737 -8.77 12.79 29.35
N PRO A 738 -9.08 11.48 29.29
CA PRO A 738 -9.80 10.89 28.17
C PRO A 738 -11.33 11.07 28.27
N LEU A 739 -12.01 11.00 27.13
CA LEU A 739 -13.47 10.89 26.98
C LEU A 739 -14.28 12.08 27.55
N VAL A 740 -13.67 13.25 27.60
CA VAL A 740 -14.33 14.47 28.08
C VAL A 740 -15.39 14.93 27.06
N GLY A 741 -16.62 15.16 27.53
CA GLY A 741 -17.70 15.73 26.72
C GLY A 741 -18.15 17.10 27.20
N THR A 742 -17.81 17.49 28.44
CA THR A 742 -18.21 18.77 29.04
C THR A 742 -17.05 19.45 29.77
N LEU A 743 -17.10 20.78 29.86
CA LEU A 743 -16.14 21.55 30.65
C LEU A 743 -16.07 21.09 32.11
N LYS A 744 -17.21 20.77 32.73
CA LYS A 744 -17.27 20.36 34.14
C LYS A 744 -16.61 19.02 34.41
N GLU A 745 -16.65 18.09 33.48
CA GLU A 745 -15.90 16.82 33.56
C GLU A 745 -14.40 17.08 33.61
N LEU A 746 -13.87 17.90 32.69
CA LEU A 746 -12.47 18.26 32.72
C LEU A 746 -12.07 19.04 33.96
N GLN A 747 -12.90 20.01 34.38
CA GLN A 747 -12.65 20.81 35.57
C GLN A 747 -12.55 19.95 36.84
N HIS A 748 -13.45 18.96 36.98
CA HIS A 748 -13.42 18.03 38.11
C HIS A 748 -12.10 17.24 38.15
N GLN A 749 -11.69 16.68 37.01
CA GLN A 749 -10.44 15.91 36.94
C GLN A 749 -9.21 16.80 37.10
N ALA A 750 -9.18 17.96 36.47
CA ALA A 750 -8.08 18.92 36.58
C ALA A 750 -7.87 19.39 38.03
N ASN A 751 -8.94 19.58 38.77
CA ASN A 751 -8.86 19.95 40.20
C ASN A 751 -8.16 18.85 41.03
N ILE A 752 -8.46 17.59 40.79
CA ILE A 752 -7.80 16.45 41.46
C ILE A 752 -6.33 16.39 41.07
N ILE A 753 -6.03 16.51 39.77
CA ILE A 753 -4.67 16.48 39.26
C ILE A 753 -3.82 17.59 39.86
N ASN A 754 -4.29 18.83 39.83
CA ASN A 754 -3.57 19.99 40.37
C ASN A 754 -3.37 19.92 41.88
N LYS A 755 -4.39 19.46 42.62
CA LYS A 755 -4.30 19.25 44.05
C LYS A 755 -3.26 18.18 44.40
N THR A 756 -3.28 17.06 43.71
CA THR A 756 -2.32 15.96 43.93
C THR A 756 -0.90 16.39 43.59
N ALA A 757 -0.70 17.10 42.47
CA ALA A 757 0.59 17.62 42.09
C ALA A 757 1.15 18.61 43.14
N ALA A 758 0.31 19.53 43.63
CA ALA A 758 0.69 20.46 44.69
C ALA A 758 1.10 19.74 45.98
N THR A 759 0.37 18.69 46.34
CA THR A 759 0.69 17.87 47.52
C THR A 759 2.07 17.20 47.37
N VAL A 760 2.36 16.61 46.22
CA VAL A 760 3.65 15.98 45.96
C VAL A 760 4.79 17.00 45.98
N PHE A 761 4.58 18.17 45.36
CA PHE A 761 5.59 19.26 45.41
C PHE A 761 5.88 19.71 46.85
N ASP A 762 4.88 19.87 47.67
CA ASP A 762 5.06 20.23 49.09
C ASP A 762 5.83 19.15 49.85
N GLU A 763 5.48 17.88 49.63
CA GLU A 763 6.18 16.74 50.27
C GLU A 763 7.67 16.65 49.86
N ARG A 764 7.97 16.96 48.62
CA ARG A 764 9.33 16.86 48.06
C ARG A 764 10.15 18.13 48.15
N GLY A 765 9.51 19.28 48.39
CA GLY A 765 10.16 20.59 48.42
C GLY A 765 10.74 21.01 47.06
N GLU A 766 10.22 20.44 45.95
CA GLU A 766 10.68 20.65 44.58
C GLU A 766 9.48 20.62 43.65
N THR A 767 9.59 21.34 42.53
CA THR A 767 8.53 21.43 41.51
C THR A 767 9.06 21.05 40.13
N VAL A 768 8.16 20.67 39.26
CA VAL A 768 8.38 20.44 37.83
C VAL A 768 7.24 21.07 37.04
N PRO A 769 7.50 21.75 35.91
CA PRO A 769 6.42 22.23 35.06
C PRO A 769 5.66 21.05 34.44
N TYR A 770 4.35 21.14 34.43
CA TYR A 770 3.48 20.15 33.82
C TYR A 770 2.25 20.80 33.18
N LYS A 771 1.57 20.09 32.28
CA LYS A 771 0.35 20.53 31.62
C LYS A 771 -0.79 19.56 31.91
N VAL A 772 -1.99 20.08 31.96
CA VAL A 772 -3.23 19.30 32.05
C VAL A 772 -4.09 19.62 30.84
N GLY A 773 -4.37 18.63 30.03
CA GLY A 773 -5.20 18.77 28.85
C GLY A 773 -6.19 17.63 28.69
N THR A 774 -6.82 17.58 27.52
CA THR A 774 -7.83 16.58 27.26
C THR A 774 -7.70 15.99 25.87
N MET A 775 -8.17 14.74 25.74
CA MET A 775 -8.44 14.14 24.44
C MET A 775 -9.77 14.70 23.92
N ILE A 776 -9.79 15.17 22.68
CA ILE A 776 -11.00 15.52 21.94
C ILE A 776 -11.38 14.30 21.09
N GLU A 777 -12.33 13.53 21.55
CA GLU A 777 -12.74 12.27 20.94
C GLU A 777 -14.26 12.03 20.98
N VAL A 778 -14.98 12.83 21.74
CA VAL A 778 -16.44 12.88 21.76
C VAL A 778 -16.88 14.02 20.85
N PRO A 779 -17.80 13.82 19.91
CA PRO A 779 -18.27 14.90 19.03
C PRO A 779 -18.72 16.17 19.76
N ARG A 780 -19.38 16.02 20.90
CA ARG A 780 -19.79 17.15 21.73
C ARG A 780 -18.61 17.98 22.20
N ALA A 781 -17.47 17.37 22.53
CA ALA A 781 -16.27 18.08 22.93
C ALA A 781 -15.73 18.98 21.81
N ALA A 782 -15.73 18.48 20.57
CA ALA A 782 -15.35 19.29 19.41
C ALA A 782 -16.28 20.49 19.19
N LEU A 783 -17.59 20.29 19.34
CA LEU A 783 -18.61 21.32 19.21
C LEU A 783 -18.53 22.40 20.30
N THR A 784 -18.06 22.05 21.49
CA THR A 784 -17.94 22.96 22.66
C THR A 784 -16.47 23.19 23.04
N ALA A 785 -15.55 23.05 22.12
CA ALA A 785 -14.12 23.16 22.37
C ALA A 785 -13.68 24.52 22.91
N ASN A 786 -14.39 25.60 22.58
CA ASN A 786 -14.16 26.93 23.17
C ASN A 786 -14.35 26.95 24.68
N GLN A 787 -15.32 26.22 25.20
CA GLN A 787 -15.56 26.11 26.66
C GLN A 787 -14.48 25.23 27.32
N ILE A 788 -14.19 24.09 26.74
CA ILE A 788 -13.20 23.13 27.28
C ILE A 788 -11.80 23.76 27.30
N ALA A 789 -11.46 24.60 26.33
CA ALA A 789 -10.19 25.31 26.27
C ALA A 789 -9.98 26.32 27.42
N GLU A 790 -11.03 26.73 28.15
CA GLU A 790 -10.88 27.56 29.33
C GLU A 790 -10.03 26.89 30.42
N VAL A 791 -10.08 25.56 30.50
CA VAL A 791 -9.37 24.74 31.51
C VAL A 791 -8.20 23.98 30.89
N ALA A 792 -8.34 23.46 29.67
CA ALA A 792 -7.31 22.66 29.01
C ALA A 792 -6.07 23.47 28.63
N ASP A 793 -4.89 22.95 28.95
CA ASP A 793 -3.61 23.49 28.46
C ASP A 793 -3.27 23.00 27.06
N PHE A 794 -3.85 21.89 26.62
CA PHE A 794 -3.69 21.31 25.30
C PHE A 794 -4.88 20.44 24.90
N PHE A 795 -5.03 20.22 23.57
CA PHE A 795 -5.94 19.24 22.99
C PHE A 795 -5.16 18.17 22.24
N SER A 796 -5.61 16.93 22.35
CA SER A 796 -5.18 15.84 21.49
C SER A 796 -6.41 15.14 20.90
N PHE A 797 -6.54 15.09 19.58
CA PHE A 797 -7.68 14.43 18.94
C PHE A 797 -7.50 12.91 18.96
N GLY A 798 -8.40 12.22 19.65
CA GLY A 798 -8.53 10.76 19.65
C GLY A 798 -9.43 10.33 18.48
N THR A 799 -8.89 10.29 17.31
CA THR A 799 -9.67 10.13 16.07
C THR A 799 -10.30 8.75 15.89
N ASN A 800 -9.85 7.74 16.61
CA ASN A 800 -10.50 6.42 16.61
C ASN A 800 -11.92 6.52 17.20
N ASP A 801 -12.05 7.02 18.43
CA ASP A 801 -13.34 7.22 19.08
C ASP A 801 -14.17 8.30 18.40
N LEU A 802 -13.55 9.39 17.95
CA LEU A 802 -14.25 10.45 17.22
C LEU A 802 -14.86 9.93 15.91
N THR A 803 -14.15 9.10 15.18
CA THR A 803 -14.66 8.43 13.96
C THR A 803 -15.80 7.47 14.30
N GLN A 804 -15.62 6.63 15.33
CA GLN A 804 -16.63 5.69 15.79
C GLN A 804 -17.95 6.39 16.12
N MET A 805 -17.90 7.46 16.90
CA MET A 805 -19.10 8.18 17.31
C MET A 805 -19.72 9.02 16.20
N THR A 806 -18.91 9.54 15.27
CA THR A 806 -19.40 10.34 14.14
C THR A 806 -20.10 9.50 13.08
N PHE A 807 -19.55 8.34 12.75
CA PHE A 807 -20.18 7.38 11.85
C PHE A 807 -21.28 6.53 12.51
N GLY A 808 -21.25 6.39 13.84
CA GLY A 808 -22.09 5.44 14.54
C GLY A 808 -21.68 3.98 14.30
N TYR A 809 -20.40 3.74 14.00
CA TYR A 809 -19.84 2.41 13.79
C TYR A 809 -19.11 1.90 15.01
N SER A 810 -19.33 0.66 15.40
CA SER A 810 -18.42 -0.03 16.32
C SER A 810 -17.13 -0.38 15.56
N ARG A 811 -15.99 0.05 16.05
CA ARG A 811 -14.69 -0.24 15.44
C ARG A 811 -14.44 -1.75 15.31
N ASP A 812 -14.86 -2.52 16.32
CA ASP A 812 -14.65 -3.96 16.36
C ASP A 812 -15.61 -4.73 15.45
N ASP A 813 -16.82 -4.21 15.22
CA ASP A 813 -17.85 -4.85 14.41
C ASP A 813 -17.87 -4.36 12.95
N ALA A 814 -17.40 -3.15 12.69
CA ALA A 814 -17.44 -2.53 11.37
C ALA A 814 -16.76 -3.34 10.24
N PRO A 815 -15.66 -4.07 10.46
CA PRO A 815 -15.02 -4.86 9.42
C PRO A 815 -15.97 -5.83 8.70
N LYS A 816 -17.02 -6.32 9.38
CA LYS A 816 -18.02 -7.24 8.82
C LYS A 816 -18.80 -6.65 7.64
N PHE A 817 -19.07 -5.35 7.65
CA PHE A 817 -19.83 -4.68 6.59
C PHE A 817 -18.97 -3.68 5.77
N LEU A 818 -17.89 -3.15 6.30
CA LEU A 818 -17.02 -2.22 5.59
C LEU A 818 -16.42 -2.83 4.32
N LYS A 819 -16.18 -4.14 4.31
CA LYS A 819 -15.76 -4.86 3.11
C LYS A 819 -16.76 -4.65 1.97
N PHE A 820 -18.04 -4.86 2.24
CA PHE A 820 -19.10 -4.66 1.25
C PHE A 820 -19.26 -3.19 0.83
N TYR A 821 -19.09 -2.26 1.78
CA TYR A 821 -19.12 -0.82 1.49
C TYR A 821 -18.02 -0.39 0.52
N LYS A 822 -16.82 -0.95 0.68
CA LYS A 822 -15.71 -0.72 -0.25
C LYS A 822 -15.98 -1.35 -1.62
N GLU A 823 -16.43 -2.60 -1.65
CA GLU A 823 -16.78 -3.31 -2.90
C GLU A 823 -17.86 -2.58 -3.69
N LYS A 824 -18.87 -2.03 -3.01
CA LYS A 824 -19.98 -1.28 -3.63
C LYS A 824 -19.64 0.21 -3.88
N GLY A 825 -18.47 0.67 -3.47
CA GLY A 825 -18.04 2.06 -3.64
C GLY A 825 -18.80 3.08 -2.77
N ILE A 826 -19.48 2.63 -1.70
CA ILE A 826 -20.13 3.52 -0.72
C ILE A 826 -19.06 4.28 0.08
N LEU A 827 -18.02 3.59 0.51
CA LEU A 827 -16.81 4.18 1.05
C LEU A 827 -15.62 3.78 0.19
N LYS A 828 -14.74 4.73 -0.09
CA LYS A 828 -13.51 4.48 -0.87
C LYS A 828 -12.44 3.78 -0.03
N VAL A 829 -12.34 4.14 1.23
CA VAL A 829 -11.34 3.66 2.20
C VAL A 829 -12.00 3.39 3.54
N ASP A 830 -11.32 2.64 4.39
CA ASP A 830 -11.74 2.43 5.76
C ASP A 830 -11.55 3.72 6.57
N PRO A 831 -12.61 4.29 7.17
CA PRO A 831 -12.50 5.55 7.92
C PRO A 831 -11.70 5.43 9.22
N PHE A 832 -11.44 4.21 9.70
CA PHE A 832 -10.55 3.96 10.84
C PHE A 832 -9.07 3.91 10.45
N GLU A 833 -8.75 3.69 9.17
CA GLU A 833 -7.38 3.73 8.65
C GLU A 833 -7.00 5.11 8.10
N VAL A 834 -7.91 5.73 7.34
CA VAL A 834 -7.72 7.03 6.69
C VAL A 834 -8.78 8.00 7.21
N LEU A 835 -8.35 9.14 7.72
CA LEU A 835 -9.27 10.13 8.29
C LEU A 835 -10.33 10.59 7.26
N ASP A 836 -11.59 10.46 7.65
CA ASP A 836 -12.71 11.04 6.91
C ASP A 836 -12.69 12.57 7.01
N GLN A 837 -12.03 13.21 6.06
CA GLN A 837 -11.87 14.66 6.07
C GLN A 837 -13.19 15.43 5.84
N LYS A 838 -14.19 14.79 5.22
CA LYS A 838 -15.48 15.41 4.91
C LYS A 838 -16.42 15.49 6.11
N GLY A 839 -16.45 14.47 6.95
CA GLY A 839 -17.29 14.38 8.15
C GLY A 839 -16.49 14.61 9.41
N VAL A 840 -15.70 13.63 9.82
CA VAL A 840 -14.87 13.70 11.05
C VAL A 840 -13.90 14.89 10.99
N GLY A 841 -13.35 15.18 9.83
CA GLY A 841 -12.44 16.32 9.62
C GLY A 841 -13.07 17.67 9.90
N GLN A 842 -14.39 17.84 9.72
CA GLN A 842 -15.09 19.07 10.12
C GLN A 842 -15.08 19.25 11.64
N LEU A 843 -15.31 18.17 12.41
CA LEU A 843 -15.24 18.22 13.87
C LEU A 843 -13.83 18.52 14.37
N VAL A 844 -12.81 17.93 13.73
CA VAL A 844 -11.41 18.22 14.04
C VAL A 844 -11.11 19.70 13.79
N ARG A 845 -11.51 20.24 12.64
CA ARG A 845 -11.36 21.66 12.33
C ARG A 845 -12.06 22.56 13.35
N MET A 846 -13.32 22.27 13.65
CA MET A 846 -14.08 23.02 14.66
C MET A 846 -13.39 23.00 16.01
N GLY A 847 -12.87 21.86 16.45
CA GLY A 847 -12.15 21.73 17.72
C GLY A 847 -10.90 22.60 17.77
N VAL A 848 -10.11 22.62 16.70
CA VAL A 848 -8.92 23.47 16.57
C VAL A 848 -9.30 24.96 16.59
N GLU A 849 -10.22 25.36 15.74
CA GLU A 849 -10.62 26.78 15.59
C GLU A 849 -11.27 27.33 16.87
N LYS A 850 -12.23 26.63 17.44
CA LYS A 850 -12.91 27.03 18.66
C LYS A 850 -11.99 27.01 19.88
N GLY A 851 -11.12 26.01 20.00
CA GLY A 851 -10.14 25.95 21.09
C GLY A 851 -9.18 27.14 21.05
N ARG A 852 -8.66 27.46 19.89
CA ARG A 852 -7.76 28.61 19.68
C ARG A 852 -8.44 29.97 19.71
N ALA A 853 -9.75 30.04 19.47
CA ALA A 853 -10.51 31.26 19.72
C ALA A 853 -10.53 31.67 21.18
N THR A 854 -10.57 30.69 22.10
CA THR A 854 -10.50 30.94 23.56
C THR A 854 -9.03 31.10 24.00
N LYS A 855 -8.12 30.25 23.51
CA LYS A 855 -6.71 30.22 23.90
C LYS A 855 -5.84 30.19 22.63
N PRO A 856 -5.40 31.35 22.09
CA PRO A 856 -4.67 31.41 20.81
C PRO A 856 -3.43 30.55 20.72
N GLU A 857 -2.70 30.37 21.84
CA GLU A 857 -1.52 29.50 21.90
C GLU A 857 -1.81 28.06 22.35
N LEU A 858 -3.05 27.63 22.29
CA LEU A 858 -3.43 26.27 22.66
C LEU A 858 -2.65 25.26 21.81
N LYS A 859 -1.94 24.37 22.46
CA LYS A 859 -1.25 23.27 21.82
C LYS A 859 -2.26 22.22 21.39
N VAL A 860 -2.21 21.85 20.12
CA VAL A 860 -3.14 20.89 19.52
C VAL A 860 -2.35 19.83 18.76
N GLY A 861 -2.73 18.57 18.94
CA GLY A 861 -2.18 17.43 18.24
C GLY A 861 -3.22 16.35 17.99
N ILE A 862 -2.77 15.28 17.38
CA ILE A 862 -3.57 14.07 17.07
C ILE A 862 -2.81 12.83 17.54
N CYS A 863 -3.50 11.84 18.06
CA CYS A 863 -2.90 10.61 18.56
C CYS A 863 -3.63 9.31 18.15
N GLY A 864 -4.70 9.40 17.35
CA GLY A 864 -5.37 8.23 16.77
C GLY A 864 -4.50 7.53 15.70
N GLU A 865 -4.96 6.41 15.18
CA GLU A 865 -4.28 5.66 14.10
C GLU A 865 -3.97 6.53 12.87
N HIS A 866 -4.79 7.53 12.62
CA HIS A 866 -4.62 8.50 11.54
C HIS A 866 -3.34 9.35 11.66
N GLY A 867 -2.74 9.46 12.84
CA GLY A 867 -1.51 10.22 13.07
C GLY A 867 -0.27 9.69 12.33
N GLY A 868 -0.31 8.48 11.81
CA GLY A 868 0.73 7.85 10.99
C GLY A 868 0.33 7.64 9.52
N GLU A 869 -0.89 8.03 9.14
CA GLU A 869 -1.37 7.90 7.75
C GLU A 869 -1.07 9.19 6.97
N PRO A 870 -0.37 9.12 5.82
CA PRO A 870 0.17 10.32 5.15
C PRO A 870 -0.84 11.40 4.80
N SER A 871 -2.01 11.06 4.24
CA SER A 871 -3.03 12.06 3.87
C SER A 871 -3.64 12.73 5.09
N SER A 872 -3.82 11.98 6.17
CA SER A 872 -4.32 12.47 7.46
C SER A 872 -3.29 13.37 8.13
N VAL A 873 -2.00 13.02 8.07
CA VAL A 873 -0.89 13.87 8.54
C VAL A 873 -0.86 15.20 7.82
N LYS A 874 -0.97 15.18 6.49
CA LYS A 874 -1.04 16.41 5.68
C LYS A 874 -2.25 17.28 6.03
N PHE A 875 -3.41 16.69 6.25
CA PHE A 875 -4.60 17.39 6.70
C PHE A 875 -4.37 18.10 8.06
N CYS A 876 -3.79 17.40 9.02
CA CYS A 876 -3.47 17.96 10.34
C CYS A 876 -2.43 19.08 10.26
N ALA A 877 -1.39 18.92 9.44
CA ALA A 877 -0.39 19.95 9.20
C ALA A 877 -0.99 21.22 8.60
N LYS A 878 -1.90 21.10 7.62
CA LYS A 878 -2.61 22.23 7.00
C LYS A 878 -3.57 22.94 7.96
N LEU A 879 -4.11 22.25 8.94
CA LEU A 879 -4.88 22.87 10.04
C LEU A 879 -4.01 23.62 11.05
N GLY A 880 -2.69 23.56 10.93
CA GLY A 880 -1.76 24.20 11.85
C GLY A 880 -1.63 23.49 13.20
N MET A 881 -1.85 22.17 13.26
CA MET A 881 -1.58 21.40 14.45
C MET A 881 -0.10 21.46 14.83
N ASN A 882 0.19 21.46 16.12
CA ASN A 882 1.55 21.51 16.65
C ASN A 882 2.29 20.17 16.42
N TYR A 883 1.57 19.06 16.53
CA TYR A 883 2.14 17.73 16.33
C TYR A 883 1.12 16.70 15.82
N VAL A 884 1.64 15.65 15.22
CA VAL A 884 0.97 14.38 14.99
C VAL A 884 1.67 13.31 15.81
N SER A 885 0.95 12.28 16.26
CA SER A 885 1.51 11.18 17.05
C SER A 885 1.10 9.84 16.47
N CYS A 886 2.03 8.94 16.34
CA CYS A 886 1.83 7.63 15.70
C CYS A 886 2.68 6.54 16.36
N SER A 887 2.45 5.29 15.99
CA SER A 887 3.30 4.18 16.42
C SER A 887 4.77 4.40 16.02
N PRO A 888 5.75 3.83 16.75
CA PRO A 888 7.17 4.08 16.51
C PRO A 888 7.61 3.87 15.05
N PHE A 889 7.17 2.79 14.41
CA PHE A 889 7.53 2.47 13.03
C PHE A 889 6.86 3.37 11.98
N ARG A 890 5.84 4.12 12.36
CA ARG A 890 5.19 5.13 11.50
C ARG A 890 5.86 6.50 11.56
N VAL A 891 6.75 6.74 12.51
CA VAL A 891 7.41 8.04 12.70
C VAL A 891 8.14 8.52 11.43
N PRO A 892 8.96 7.72 10.75
CA PRO A 892 9.61 8.17 9.51
C PRO A 892 8.61 8.54 8.41
N ILE A 893 7.55 7.77 8.26
CA ILE A 893 6.47 8.00 7.29
C ILE A 893 5.77 9.34 7.57
N ALA A 894 5.41 9.57 8.82
CA ALA A 894 4.77 10.82 9.26
C ALA A 894 5.71 12.03 9.10
N ARG A 895 7.00 11.88 9.34
CA ARG A 895 8.01 12.95 9.15
C ARG A 895 8.10 13.39 7.69
N VAL A 896 8.14 12.45 6.76
CA VAL A 896 8.15 12.76 5.33
C VAL A 896 6.83 13.39 4.90
N ALA A 897 5.69 12.85 5.33
CA ALA A 897 4.37 13.42 5.01
C ALA A 897 4.20 14.86 5.54
N ALA A 898 4.66 15.14 6.76
CA ALA A 898 4.65 16.48 7.35
C ALA A 898 5.56 17.46 6.59
N ALA A 899 6.74 17.02 6.15
CA ALA A 899 7.64 17.81 5.33
C ALA A 899 7.03 18.12 3.95
N GLN A 900 6.41 17.14 3.31
CA GLN A 900 5.70 17.33 2.05
C GLN A 900 4.56 18.34 2.20
N ALA A 901 3.75 18.26 3.25
CA ALA A 901 2.70 19.23 3.52
C ALA A 901 3.24 20.67 3.62
N ALA A 902 4.40 20.85 4.28
CA ALA A 902 5.03 22.16 4.41
C ALA A 902 5.61 22.71 3.10
N ILE A 903 5.94 21.85 2.14
CA ILE A 903 6.46 22.21 0.81
C ILE A 903 5.34 22.50 -0.17
N GLU A 904 4.22 21.78 -0.07
CA GLU A 904 3.05 21.92 -0.93
C GLU A 904 2.25 23.22 -0.67
N ASP A 905 2.41 23.84 0.50
CA ASP A 905 1.87 25.17 0.84
C ASP A 905 2.69 26.28 0.18
#